data_a2d9b9517028623f22019f4756a8d414
#
_entry.id   a2d9b9517028623f22019f4756a8d414
#
_cell.length_a   1.000
_cell.length_b   1.000
_cell.length_c   1.000
_cell.angle_alpha   90.00
_cell.angle_beta   90.00
_cell.angle_gamma   90.00
#
_symmetry.space_group_name_H-M   'P 1'
#
loop_
_entity.id
_entity.type
_entity.pdbx_description
1 polymer ?
#
loop_
_entity_poly.entity_id
_entity_poly.type
_entity_poly.pdbx_seq_one_letter_code
_entity_poly.pdbx_strand_id
1 'polypeptide(L)'
;AMLTLLSPDNLPALTHVLSAGEACPPGLVQKWAANCKFYNGYGPTETTVCATLHLCDPAEVGSPPIGKPIANSQIYILDKKQRPVPVGVPGELHIGGVHLARGYLNRPALTAEKFIQLPNYSITQLPNYPITVYRTGDLCHYRLDGSIEFLGRIDHQIKIRGFRIELGEIEAMLGQHEAVETAVAAAVENEQGENHLIAYLVPAGENEIDFDELRAYLQNYLPLYMIPDQFILLDQLPRLPNGKVNRRALPVPDLPQSQYVAPRNPAEEILAGLWTQVLSVERVGVYDNFFALGGHSLKATQLVSRIREAFQRDLPLRRLFENPTIADTAVFLQTEQANGRPPIQPVPRDATPPLSFAQQRLWFLEQLSPGNIAYNIPMALRLSGALDVAGLQQSLQEIARRHEALRTVFVEENGRPVQRILPDLPIDLPVTDLRHLPEAERESQAQALAVAEAKRPFDLATGPLIRAALLQLADDEYVALLTMHHIISDGWSMGVFIQEMATLYAAFAAGRPSPLPELPIQYADFAHWQREWLQGDALESQLAYWKEQLAGATPFLDLPTDRPRPAIQSANGATETFVLPPELAQQLAELSQTQGATLFMTLLAAFQILLSRYANQTNVSVGTPIANRTQAEIEGLIGFFVNTLVMRTDLSGQPDFTELLARVRETALGAYAHQDLPFEMLVEELQPGRDLSHTPLFQVMFVLDNAPLDGLELPNLTLSPVEADGGTATFDMTLTLRESPDGLLGMWEYNTDLFDRSTIQRMIGHFQTLLEGIAADPQ
;
A
#
# COMPACT_ATOMS: atom_id res chain seq x y z
N ALA A 1 -17.80 12.45 -0.39
CA ALA A 1 -16.70 12.44 -1.37
C ALA A 1 -16.81 11.26 -2.36
N MET A 2 -16.81 9.97 -1.92
CA MET A 2 -16.82 8.81 -2.83
C MET A 2 -18.00 8.78 -3.83
N LEU A 3 -19.22 9.09 -3.38
CA LEU A 3 -20.42 9.10 -4.25
C LEU A 3 -20.38 10.18 -5.35
N THR A 4 -19.53 11.19 -5.24
CA THR A 4 -19.31 12.18 -6.31
C THR A 4 -18.48 11.62 -7.45
N LEU A 5 -17.55 10.72 -7.18
CA LEU A 5 -16.65 10.08 -8.14
C LEU A 5 -17.32 8.93 -8.90
N LEU A 6 -18.20 8.16 -8.24
CA LEU A 6 -18.91 7.03 -8.84
C LEU A 6 -20.06 7.49 -9.78
N SER A 7 -20.33 6.72 -10.84
CA SER A 7 -21.50 6.91 -11.71
C SER A 7 -22.54 5.82 -11.46
N PRO A 8 -23.83 6.20 -11.22
CA PRO A 8 -24.90 5.20 -11.10
C PRO A 8 -25.01 4.29 -12.33
N ASP A 9 -24.63 4.78 -13.52
CA ASP A 9 -24.73 4.03 -14.76
C ASP A 9 -23.79 2.82 -14.80
N ASN A 10 -22.67 2.90 -14.06
CA ASN A 10 -21.71 1.82 -13.94
C ASN A 10 -22.11 0.78 -12.87
N LEU A 11 -23.17 1.06 -12.10
CA LEU A 11 -23.62 0.24 -10.97
C LEU A 11 -25.11 -0.13 -11.09
N PRO A 12 -25.55 -0.81 -12.18
CA PRO A 12 -26.98 -1.06 -12.45
C PRO A 12 -27.64 -2.01 -11.44
N ALA A 13 -26.88 -2.77 -10.69
CA ALA A 13 -27.38 -3.66 -9.63
C ALA A 13 -27.58 -2.98 -8.28
N LEU A 14 -27.10 -1.73 -8.11
CA LEU A 14 -27.18 -0.99 -6.87
C LEU A 14 -28.60 -0.45 -6.66
N THR A 15 -29.28 -0.92 -5.61
CA THR A 15 -30.68 -0.57 -5.33
C THR A 15 -30.86 0.47 -4.22
N HIS A 16 -29.89 0.59 -3.33
CA HIS A 16 -29.92 1.47 -2.16
C HIS A 16 -28.55 2.11 -1.92
N VAL A 17 -28.54 3.42 -1.67
CA VAL A 17 -27.34 4.18 -1.34
C VAL A 17 -27.64 5.03 -0.11
N LEU A 18 -26.73 5.03 0.86
CA LEU A 18 -26.79 5.88 2.06
C LEU A 18 -25.61 6.84 2.04
N SER A 19 -25.90 8.14 2.12
CA SER A 19 -24.90 9.19 2.38
C SER A 19 -25.03 9.65 3.83
N ALA A 20 -23.95 9.61 4.59
CA ALA A 20 -23.94 10.03 6.01
C ALA A 20 -22.57 10.64 6.37
N GLY A 21 -22.51 11.32 7.52
CA GLY A 21 -21.28 11.85 8.09
C GLY A 21 -20.94 13.29 7.68
N GLU A 22 -21.35 13.74 6.52
CA GLU A 22 -21.19 15.10 6.03
C GLU A 22 -22.50 15.66 5.47
N ALA A 23 -22.55 16.98 5.20
CA ALA A 23 -23.69 17.59 4.53
C ALA A 23 -23.86 17.00 3.12
N CYS A 24 -25.06 16.53 2.79
CA CYS A 24 -25.34 15.95 1.49
C CYS A 24 -25.57 17.05 0.44
N PRO A 25 -24.70 17.18 -0.59
CA PRO A 25 -24.88 18.19 -1.64
C PRO A 25 -26.11 17.88 -2.51
N PRO A 26 -26.84 18.89 -2.98
CA PRO A 26 -27.99 18.69 -3.89
C PRO A 26 -27.64 17.94 -5.17
N GLY A 27 -26.47 18.21 -5.74
CA GLY A 27 -25.99 17.54 -6.96
C GLY A 27 -25.79 16.03 -6.78
N LEU A 28 -25.48 15.59 -5.56
CA LEU A 28 -25.36 14.17 -5.25
C LEU A 28 -26.72 13.48 -5.25
N VAL A 29 -27.75 14.14 -4.70
CA VAL A 29 -29.14 13.64 -4.74
C VAL A 29 -29.61 13.49 -6.19
N GLN A 30 -29.41 14.53 -7.04
CA GLN A 30 -29.78 14.49 -8.44
C GLN A 30 -29.09 13.37 -9.21
N LYS A 31 -27.81 13.11 -8.90
CA LYS A 31 -27.01 12.07 -9.52
C LYS A 31 -27.50 10.65 -9.20
N TRP A 32 -27.88 10.40 -7.94
CA TRP A 32 -28.14 9.03 -7.45
C TRP A 32 -29.63 8.70 -7.31
N ALA A 33 -30.48 9.62 -6.84
CA ALA A 33 -31.86 9.33 -6.53
C ALA A 33 -32.74 9.01 -7.76
N ALA A 34 -32.24 9.31 -8.97
CA ALA A 34 -32.92 8.93 -10.20
C ALA A 34 -32.79 7.43 -10.53
N ASN A 35 -31.69 6.77 -10.05
CA ASN A 35 -31.36 5.40 -10.44
C ASN A 35 -31.53 4.39 -9.29
N CYS A 36 -31.47 4.84 -8.04
CA CYS A 36 -31.61 3.98 -6.86
C CYS A 36 -32.28 4.73 -5.71
N LYS A 37 -32.66 4.01 -4.65
CA LYS A 37 -33.14 4.64 -3.41
C LYS A 37 -31.96 5.27 -2.71
N PHE A 38 -31.88 6.59 -2.77
CA PHE A 38 -30.81 7.37 -2.16
C PHE A 38 -31.27 7.94 -0.82
N TYR A 39 -30.49 7.69 0.24
CA TYR A 39 -30.79 8.12 1.58
C TYR A 39 -29.77 9.12 2.09
N ASN A 40 -30.24 10.17 2.76
CA ASN A 40 -29.41 11.04 3.59
C ASN A 40 -29.56 10.62 5.05
N GLY A 41 -28.47 10.15 5.67
CA GLY A 41 -28.41 9.71 7.07
C GLY A 41 -27.67 10.70 7.95
N TYR A 42 -28.13 10.86 9.18
CA TYR A 42 -27.49 11.73 10.15
C TYR A 42 -27.42 11.06 11.52
N GLY A 43 -26.28 11.21 12.18
CA GLY A 43 -26.04 10.82 13.57
C GLY A 43 -24.59 11.04 13.97
N PRO A 44 -24.31 11.55 15.19
CA PRO A 44 -22.97 11.62 15.75
C PRO A 44 -22.51 10.23 16.24
N THR A 45 -21.22 10.06 16.41
CA THR A 45 -20.59 8.82 16.94
C THR A 45 -21.19 8.41 18.28
N GLU A 46 -21.50 9.37 19.13
CA GLU A 46 -22.10 9.18 20.46
C GLU A 46 -23.51 8.59 20.43
N THR A 47 -24.10 8.46 19.23
CA THR A 47 -25.42 7.86 19.00
C THR A 47 -25.37 6.75 17.94
N THR A 48 -24.25 6.05 17.83
CA THR A 48 -24.05 4.88 16.97
C THR A 48 -24.38 5.17 15.51
N VAL A 49 -23.65 6.12 14.92
CA VAL A 49 -23.54 6.45 13.49
C VAL A 49 -24.80 7.05 12.86
N CYS A 50 -25.99 6.51 13.06
CA CYS A 50 -27.20 6.97 12.40
C CYS A 50 -28.39 7.05 13.38
N ALA A 51 -28.95 8.23 13.55
CA ALA A 51 -30.13 8.50 14.40
C ALA A 51 -31.36 8.90 13.58
N THR A 52 -31.17 9.51 12.41
CA THR A 52 -32.27 9.88 11.51
C THR A 52 -31.93 9.51 10.07
N LEU A 53 -32.96 9.32 9.24
CA LEU A 53 -32.85 8.92 7.85
C LEU A 53 -33.89 9.65 6.98
N HIS A 54 -33.46 10.12 5.81
CA HIS A 54 -34.31 10.72 4.79
C HIS A 54 -34.13 9.98 3.46
N LEU A 55 -35.25 9.54 2.87
CA LEU A 55 -35.23 9.05 1.49
C LEU A 55 -35.36 10.25 0.56
N CYS A 56 -34.29 10.56 -0.19
CA CYS A 56 -34.23 11.73 -1.05
C CYS A 56 -35.05 11.53 -2.33
N ASP A 57 -35.76 12.59 -2.72
CA ASP A 57 -36.48 12.67 -4.02
C ASP A 57 -35.57 13.37 -5.04
N PRO A 58 -35.38 12.84 -6.26
CA PRO A 58 -34.60 13.51 -7.31
C PRO A 58 -35.13 14.90 -7.68
N ALA A 59 -36.39 15.20 -7.38
CA ALA A 59 -37.01 16.51 -7.59
C ALA A 59 -36.79 17.50 -6.42
N GLU A 60 -36.16 17.08 -5.33
CA GLU A 60 -35.86 17.99 -4.19
C GLU A 60 -34.89 19.09 -4.61
N VAL A 61 -35.26 20.33 -4.24
CA VAL A 61 -34.44 21.53 -4.50
C VAL A 61 -33.74 21.94 -3.21
N GLY A 62 -32.41 22.07 -3.24
CA GLY A 62 -31.58 22.40 -2.06
C GLY A 62 -31.04 21.17 -1.35
N SER A 63 -30.36 21.40 -0.22
CA SER A 63 -29.84 20.31 0.61
C SER A 63 -30.97 19.48 1.20
N PRO A 64 -30.93 18.13 1.13
CA PRO A 64 -31.98 17.28 1.67
C PRO A 64 -32.01 17.40 3.20
N PRO A 65 -33.19 17.25 3.84
CA PRO A 65 -33.30 17.21 5.29
C PRO A 65 -32.53 16.00 5.85
N ILE A 66 -32.19 16.04 7.13
CA ILE A 66 -31.61 14.88 7.82
C ILE A 66 -32.66 13.81 8.18
N GLY A 67 -33.92 14.07 7.86
CA GLY A 67 -35.00 13.08 7.84
C GLY A 67 -35.73 12.87 9.17
N LYS A 68 -36.18 11.63 9.37
CA LYS A 68 -36.98 11.22 10.53
C LYS A 68 -36.20 10.23 11.41
N PRO A 69 -36.53 10.14 12.74
CA PRO A 69 -35.87 9.17 13.61
C PRO A 69 -35.96 7.74 13.06
N ILE A 70 -34.86 7.00 13.12
CA ILE A 70 -34.86 5.55 12.88
C ILE A 70 -35.53 4.81 14.06
N ALA A 71 -35.81 3.51 13.91
CA ALA A 71 -36.39 2.69 14.94
C ALA A 71 -35.61 2.78 16.27
N ASN A 72 -36.30 2.97 17.36
CA ASN A 72 -35.73 3.12 18.73
C ASN A 72 -34.87 4.38 18.96
N SER A 73 -34.78 5.31 18.01
CA SER A 73 -34.26 6.66 18.22
C SER A 73 -35.35 7.61 18.68
N GLN A 74 -35.00 8.50 19.59
CA GLN A 74 -35.86 9.56 20.08
C GLN A 74 -35.18 10.90 19.81
N ILE A 75 -35.84 11.80 19.12
CA ILE A 75 -35.29 13.10 18.74
C ILE A 75 -36.06 14.20 19.43
N TYR A 76 -35.33 15.14 20.01
CA TYR A 76 -35.88 16.33 20.66
C TYR A 76 -35.16 17.57 20.10
N ILE A 77 -35.89 18.56 19.67
CA ILE A 77 -35.34 19.88 19.34
C ILE A 77 -35.79 20.85 20.45
N LEU A 78 -34.79 21.36 21.18
CA LEU A 78 -35.02 22.08 22.43
C LEU A 78 -34.46 23.52 22.38
N ASP A 79 -35.12 24.42 23.13
CA ASP A 79 -34.60 25.77 23.36
C ASP A 79 -33.47 25.77 24.43
N LYS A 80 -32.85 26.92 24.68
CA LYS A 80 -31.79 27.09 25.69
C LYS A 80 -32.24 26.76 27.13
N LYS A 81 -33.55 26.64 27.39
CA LYS A 81 -34.11 26.21 28.66
C LYS A 81 -34.54 24.75 28.65
N GLN A 82 -34.08 23.99 27.66
CA GLN A 82 -34.39 22.56 27.46
C GLN A 82 -35.88 22.28 27.24
N ARG A 83 -36.67 23.20 26.67
CA ARG A 83 -38.08 23.00 26.34
C ARG A 83 -38.25 22.69 24.85
N PRO A 84 -39.16 21.80 24.45
CA PRO A 84 -39.45 21.52 23.07
C PRO A 84 -39.86 22.79 22.30
N VAL A 85 -39.30 22.97 21.09
CA VAL A 85 -39.68 24.09 20.24
C VAL A 85 -40.82 23.70 19.28
N PRO A 86 -41.65 24.62 18.85
CA PRO A 86 -42.66 24.39 17.82
C PRO A 86 -42.05 24.05 16.46
N VAL A 87 -42.86 23.42 15.57
CA VAL A 87 -42.47 23.14 14.17
C VAL A 87 -42.06 24.46 13.49
N GLY A 88 -40.97 24.43 12.74
CA GLY A 88 -40.37 25.59 12.05
C GLY A 88 -39.51 26.49 12.93
N VAL A 89 -39.45 26.28 14.25
CA VAL A 89 -38.63 27.07 15.16
C VAL A 89 -37.30 26.36 15.40
N PRO A 90 -36.16 27.08 15.19
CA PRO A 90 -34.83 26.50 15.44
C PRO A 90 -34.58 26.22 16.92
N GLY A 91 -33.97 25.06 17.19
CA GLY A 91 -33.49 24.65 18.51
C GLY A 91 -32.33 23.69 18.42
N GLU A 92 -31.72 23.37 19.56
CA GLU A 92 -30.63 22.41 19.62
C GLU A 92 -31.17 20.97 19.51
N LEU A 93 -30.59 20.16 18.64
CA LEU A 93 -30.96 18.77 18.47
C LEU A 93 -30.42 17.93 19.63
N HIS A 94 -31.27 17.12 20.22
CA HIS A 94 -30.95 16.16 21.26
C HIS A 94 -31.40 14.76 20.84
N ILE A 95 -30.59 13.75 21.05
CA ILE A 95 -30.88 12.38 20.64
C ILE A 95 -30.92 11.46 21.84
N GLY A 96 -32.02 10.72 21.97
CA GLY A 96 -32.26 9.69 22.97
C GLY A 96 -32.49 8.32 22.32
N GLY A 97 -32.42 7.28 23.09
CA GLY A 97 -32.72 5.92 22.63
C GLY A 97 -31.69 4.88 23.05
N VAL A 98 -31.89 3.65 22.60
CA VAL A 98 -31.07 2.49 22.98
C VAL A 98 -29.66 2.49 22.41
N HIS A 99 -29.41 3.31 21.41
CA HIS A 99 -28.17 3.44 20.69
C HIS A 99 -27.25 4.55 21.22
N LEU A 100 -27.60 5.16 22.37
CA LEU A 100 -26.70 6.10 23.02
C LEU A 100 -25.44 5.41 23.58
N ALA A 101 -24.30 6.03 23.40
CA ALA A 101 -23.06 5.65 24.08
C ALA A 101 -23.21 5.84 25.60
N ARG A 102 -22.41 5.12 26.38
CA ARG A 102 -22.39 5.24 27.86
C ARG A 102 -21.78 6.56 28.35
N GLY A 103 -20.98 7.20 27.50
CA GLY A 103 -20.25 8.43 27.79
C GLY A 103 -18.83 8.39 27.26
N TYR A 104 -18.03 9.40 27.58
CA TYR A 104 -16.63 9.50 27.19
C TYR A 104 -15.72 8.82 28.21
N LEU A 105 -14.83 7.96 27.73
CA LEU A 105 -13.90 7.18 28.55
C LEU A 105 -13.01 8.11 29.39
N ASN A 106 -12.96 7.87 30.71
CA ASN A 106 -12.18 8.65 31.68
C ASN A 106 -12.46 10.18 31.68
N ARG A 107 -13.62 10.61 31.15
CA ARG A 107 -14.05 12.02 31.09
C ARG A 107 -15.44 12.22 31.72
N PRO A 108 -15.61 12.02 33.04
CA PRO A 108 -16.94 12.09 33.69
C PRO A 108 -17.56 13.49 33.61
N ALA A 109 -16.77 14.55 33.66
CA ALA A 109 -17.27 15.92 33.54
C ALA A 109 -17.85 16.21 32.15
N LEU A 110 -17.15 15.84 31.09
CA LEU A 110 -17.61 15.98 29.72
C LEU A 110 -18.84 15.08 29.45
N THR A 111 -18.85 13.87 30.01
CA THR A 111 -20.00 12.97 29.90
C THR A 111 -21.22 13.60 30.51
N ALA A 112 -21.14 14.20 31.73
CA ALA A 112 -22.23 14.87 32.38
C ALA A 112 -22.70 16.15 31.65
N GLU A 113 -21.82 16.81 30.90
CA GLU A 113 -22.15 17.97 30.07
C GLU A 113 -22.93 17.60 28.81
N LYS A 114 -22.54 16.50 28.16
CA LYS A 114 -23.08 16.10 26.85
C LYS A 114 -24.23 15.10 26.94
N PHE A 115 -24.22 14.21 27.95
CA PHE A 115 -25.28 13.24 28.19
C PHE A 115 -26.15 13.73 29.35
N ILE A 116 -27.20 14.46 29.03
CA ILE A 116 -28.06 15.12 30.02
C ILE A 116 -29.35 14.35 30.24
N GLN A 117 -29.95 14.53 31.42
CA GLN A 117 -31.29 14.01 31.70
C GLN A 117 -32.32 15.10 31.44
N LEU A 118 -33.30 14.82 30.58
CA LEU A 118 -34.39 15.72 30.35
C LEU A 118 -35.41 15.66 31.54
N PRO A 119 -35.91 16.82 31.97
CA PRO A 119 -37.01 16.84 32.94
C PRO A 119 -38.27 16.17 32.38
N ASN A 120 -39.08 15.54 33.23
CA ASN A 120 -40.33 14.88 32.85
C ASN A 120 -41.29 15.89 32.19
N TYR A 121 -41.34 15.93 30.88
CA TYR A 121 -42.40 16.61 30.16
C TYR A 121 -43.56 15.63 29.97
N SER A 122 -44.78 15.99 30.44
CA SER A 122 -46.02 15.20 30.30
C SER A 122 -46.50 15.07 28.83
N ILE A 123 -45.62 14.95 27.86
CA ILE A 123 -45.91 14.92 26.41
C ILE A 123 -45.97 13.49 25.89
N THR A 124 -45.51 12.49 26.62
CA THR A 124 -45.55 11.08 26.20
C THR A 124 -46.21 10.22 27.26
N GLN A 125 -47.10 9.30 26.82
CA GLN A 125 -47.72 8.27 27.65
C GLN A 125 -46.76 7.17 28.14
N LEU A 126 -45.47 7.52 28.37
CA LEU A 126 -44.44 6.61 28.85
C LEU A 126 -44.20 6.79 30.35
N PRO A 127 -43.86 5.71 31.07
CA PRO A 127 -43.71 5.75 32.52
C PRO A 127 -42.60 6.70 32.97
N ASN A 128 -42.76 7.26 34.18
CA ASN A 128 -41.96 8.27 34.89
C ASN A 128 -40.45 7.96 35.08
N TYR A 129 -39.69 7.69 34.03
CA TYR A 129 -38.24 7.57 34.08
C TYR A 129 -37.58 8.76 33.39
N PRO A 130 -36.52 9.35 33.96
CA PRO A 130 -35.77 10.40 33.32
C PRO A 130 -35.14 9.87 32.02
N ILE A 131 -35.36 10.58 30.92
CA ILE A 131 -34.84 10.22 29.62
C ILE A 131 -33.44 10.82 29.50
N THR A 132 -32.42 9.97 29.35
CA THR A 132 -31.07 10.42 29.01
C THR A 132 -30.99 10.73 27.51
N VAL A 133 -30.46 11.89 27.17
CA VAL A 133 -30.25 12.31 25.78
C VAL A 133 -28.82 12.84 25.58
N TYR A 134 -28.32 12.63 24.41
CA TYR A 134 -27.06 13.23 23.94
C TYR A 134 -27.35 14.62 23.35
N ARG A 135 -26.58 15.59 23.78
CA ARG A 135 -26.65 16.99 23.37
C ARG A 135 -25.71 17.19 22.21
N THR A 136 -26.23 17.29 20.95
CA THR A 136 -25.42 17.26 19.72
C THR A 136 -24.66 18.53 19.46
N GLY A 137 -25.13 19.69 19.89
CA GLY A 137 -24.64 20.99 19.47
C GLY A 137 -25.10 21.41 18.06
N ASP A 138 -25.99 20.65 17.43
CA ASP A 138 -26.53 20.94 16.11
C ASP A 138 -27.82 21.74 16.19
N LEU A 139 -27.95 22.79 15.41
CA LEU A 139 -29.13 23.62 15.28
C LEU A 139 -30.04 23.04 14.21
N CYS A 140 -31.25 22.70 14.57
CA CYS A 140 -32.21 22.06 13.66
C CYS A 140 -33.63 22.63 13.89
N HIS A 141 -34.55 22.39 12.95
CA HIS A 141 -35.98 22.55 13.17
C HIS A 141 -36.78 21.41 12.53
N TYR A 142 -38.01 21.19 13.03
CA TYR A 142 -38.97 20.30 12.37
C TYR A 142 -39.61 20.98 11.18
N ARG A 143 -39.72 20.30 10.04
CA ARG A 143 -40.59 20.66 8.93
C ARG A 143 -42.01 20.24 9.19
N LEU A 144 -43.00 20.75 8.41
CA LEU A 144 -44.40 20.41 8.55
C LEU A 144 -44.74 18.93 8.33
N ASP A 145 -43.93 18.23 7.55
CA ASP A 145 -44.04 16.78 7.30
C ASP A 145 -43.40 15.92 8.39
N GLY A 146 -42.84 16.54 9.43
CA GLY A 146 -42.14 15.91 10.54
C GLY A 146 -40.71 15.48 10.24
N SER A 147 -40.15 15.80 9.10
CA SER A 147 -38.74 15.67 8.84
C SER A 147 -37.94 16.77 9.54
N ILE A 148 -36.68 16.55 9.79
CA ILE A 148 -35.77 17.45 10.49
C ILE A 148 -34.81 18.07 9.47
N GLU A 149 -34.73 19.41 9.51
CA GLU A 149 -33.79 20.17 8.71
C GLU A 149 -32.63 20.66 9.58
N PHE A 150 -31.40 20.42 9.06
CA PHE A 150 -30.17 20.86 9.70
C PHE A 150 -29.83 22.28 9.28
N LEU A 151 -29.60 23.17 10.23
CA LEU A 151 -29.34 24.59 10.01
C LEU A 151 -27.89 25.00 10.28
N GLY A 152 -27.09 24.08 10.84
CA GLY A 152 -25.70 24.34 11.20
C GLY A 152 -25.38 23.97 12.63
N ARG A 153 -24.18 24.29 13.11
CA ARG A 153 -23.72 24.01 14.48
C ARG A 153 -23.77 25.24 15.38
N ILE A 154 -24.01 24.99 16.65
CA ILE A 154 -24.04 26.02 17.70
C ILE A 154 -22.61 26.29 18.22
N ASP A 155 -21.73 25.30 18.20
CA ASP A 155 -20.43 25.25 18.88
C ASP A 155 -19.20 25.42 17.95
N HIS A 156 -19.34 25.84 16.73
CA HIS A 156 -18.26 26.06 15.76
C HIS A 156 -17.37 24.85 15.44
N GLN A 157 -17.72 23.63 15.87
CA GLN A 157 -17.08 22.41 15.39
C GLN A 157 -17.35 22.21 13.91
N ILE A 158 -16.37 21.72 13.19
CA ILE A 158 -16.45 21.45 11.75
C ILE A 158 -16.03 20.02 11.47
N LYS A 159 -16.48 19.48 10.35
CA LYS A 159 -15.96 18.24 9.82
C LYS A 159 -15.19 18.56 8.53
N ILE A 160 -13.92 18.17 8.47
CA ILE A 160 -13.06 18.30 7.26
C ILE A 160 -12.51 16.90 6.96
N ARG A 161 -12.76 16.41 5.76
CA ARG A 161 -12.30 15.08 5.32
C ARG A 161 -12.69 13.95 6.27
N GLY A 162 -13.89 14.05 6.90
CA GLY A 162 -14.39 13.08 7.88
C GLY A 162 -13.92 13.29 9.33
N PHE A 163 -12.92 14.12 9.57
CA PHE A 163 -12.42 14.44 10.91
C PHE A 163 -13.25 15.53 11.59
N ARG A 164 -13.61 15.33 12.84
CA ARG A 164 -14.26 16.33 13.69
C ARG A 164 -13.19 17.23 14.30
N ILE A 165 -13.14 18.48 13.87
CA ILE A 165 -12.11 19.46 14.25
C ILE A 165 -12.71 20.50 15.20
N GLU A 166 -12.04 20.69 16.33
CA GLU A 166 -12.33 21.75 17.32
C GLU A 166 -11.51 22.98 16.95
N LEU A 167 -12.11 23.94 16.24
CA LEU A 167 -11.40 25.17 15.84
C LEU A 167 -10.81 25.92 17.05
N GLY A 168 -11.47 25.88 18.21
CA GLY A 168 -11.00 26.49 19.45
C GLY A 168 -9.69 25.91 19.99
N GLU A 169 -9.38 24.64 19.71
CA GLU A 169 -8.13 24.02 20.11
C GLU A 169 -6.96 24.58 19.27
N ILE A 170 -7.18 24.73 17.96
CA ILE A 170 -6.21 25.35 17.04
C ILE A 170 -5.97 26.81 17.44
N GLU A 171 -7.05 27.56 17.70
CA GLU A 171 -6.97 28.97 18.14
C GLU A 171 -6.21 29.13 19.46
N ALA A 172 -6.44 28.19 20.41
CA ALA A 172 -5.75 28.19 21.69
C ALA A 172 -4.24 27.92 21.55
N MET A 173 -3.85 26.98 20.66
CA MET A 173 -2.43 26.70 20.39
C MET A 173 -1.75 27.86 19.66
N LEU A 174 -2.39 28.42 18.65
CA LEU A 174 -1.88 29.60 17.95
C LEU A 174 -1.70 30.81 18.87
N GLY A 175 -2.67 31.04 19.78
CA GLY A 175 -2.59 32.15 20.74
C GLY A 175 -1.54 31.98 21.86
N GLN A 176 -0.89 30.79 21.96
CA GLN A 176 0.26 30.58 22.86
C GLN A 176 1.59 30.88 22.19
N HIS A 177 1.62 31.06 20.89
CA HIS A 177 2.84 31.40 20.16
C HIS A 177 3.18 32.90 20.31
N GLU A 178 4.43 33.21 20.61
CA GLU A 178 4.87 34.59 20.95
C GLU A 178 4.68 35.63 19.82
N ALA A 179 4.64 35.17 18.57
CA ALA A 179 4.42 36.01 17.40
C ALA A 179 2.94 36.33 17.13
N VAL A 180 1.99 35.70 17.84
CA VAL A 180 0.54 35.78 17.57
C VAL A 180 -0.19 36.47 18.70
N GLU A 181 -0.79 37.63 18.45
CA GLU A 181 -1.63 38.34 19.44
C GLU A 181 -3.01 37.67 19.55
N THR A 182 -3.63 37.36 18.39
CA THR A 182 -4.94 36.73 18.33
C THR A 182 -5.04 35.87 17.08
N ALA A 183 -5.66 34.70 17.20
CA ALA A 183 -5.92 33.79 16.10
C ALA A 183 -7.39 33.41 16.03
N VAL A 184 -7.90 33.17 14.82
CA VAL A 184 -9.20 32.59 14.54
C VAL A 184 -9.07 31.57 13.43
N ALA A 185 -9.54 30.36 13.66
CA ALA A 185 -9.59 29.32 12.64
C ALA A 185 -11.00 29.24 12.02
N ALA A 186 -11.08 28.95 10.72
CA ALA A 186 -12.34 28.76 10.00
C ALA A 186 -12.18 27.68 8.92
N ALA A 187 -13.28 26.98 8.62
CA ALA A 187 -13.37 26.19 7.39
C ALA A 187 -13.92 27.08 6.27
N VAL A 188 -13.27 27.02 5.13
CA VAL A 188 -13.66 27.72 3.92
C VAL A 188 -13.83 26.69 2.80
N GLU A 189 -15.00 26.67 2.18
CA GLU A 189 -15.35 25.76 1.11
C GLU A 189 -14.79 26.31 -0.22
N ASN A 190 -14.10 25.47 -0.99
CA ASN A 190 -13.64 25.82 -2.34
C ASN A 190 -14.78 25.68 -3.38
N GLU A 191 -14.54 26.06 -4.64
CA GLU A 191 -15.53 25.97 -5.72
C GLU A 191 -15.97 24.51 -6.03
N GLN A 192 -15.23 23.49 -5.55
CA GLN A 192 -15.51 22.06 -5.73
C GLN A 192 -16.28 21.46 -4.54
N GLY A 193 -16.61 22.26 -3.49
CA GLY A 193 -17.34 21.81 -2.31
C GLY A 193 -16.47 21.17 -1.23
N GLU A 194 -15.15 21.33 -1.30
CA GLU A 194 -14.21 20.83 -0.30
C GLU A 194 -13.90 21.88 0.76
N ASN A 195 -13.90 21.47 2.04
CA ASN A 195 -13.57 22.34 3.15
C ASN A 195 -12.07 22.39 3.42
N HIS A 196 -11.50 23.60 3.46
CA HIS A 196 -10.13 23.89 3.82
C HIS A 196 -10.04 24.59 5.17
N LEU A 197 -9.05 24.21 5.98
CA LEU A 197 -8.82 24.79 7.30
C LEU A 197 -7.90 26.02 7.17
N ILE A 198 -8.41 27.20 7.48
CA ILE A 198 -7.70 28.47 7.37
C ILE A 198 -7.54 29.09 8.75
N ALA A 199 -6.36 29.59 9.09
CA ALA A 199 -6.12 30.38 10.28
C ALA A 199 -5.88 31.86 9.93
N TYR A 200 -6.66 32.73 10.55
CA TYR A 200 -6.51 34.19 10.46
C TYR A 200 -5.78 34.68 11.70
N LEU A 201 -4.66 35.38 11.51
CA LEU A 201 -3.73 35.78 12.56
C LEU A 201 -3.60 37.29 12.65
N VAL A 202 -3.58 37.81 13.87
CA VAL A 202 -3.16 39.16 14.17
C VAL A 202 -1.76 39.08 14.84
N PRO A 203 -0.72 39.70 14.27
CA PRO A 203 0.63 39.63 14.82
C PRO A 203 0.77 40.34 16.19
N ALA A 204 1.61 39.79 17.07
CA ALA A 204 1.98 40.42 18.34
C ALA A 204 3.13 41.39 18.15
N GLY A 205 2.94 42.49 17.38
CA GLY A 205 3.95 43.51 17.13
C GLY A 205 4.23 43.76 15.65
N GLU A 206 5.37 44.42 15.35
CA GLU A 206 5.77 44.73 13.97
C GLU A 206 6.59 43.65 13.27
N ASN A 207 6.84 42.53 13.90
CA ASN A 207 7.63 41.43 13.33
C ASN A 207 6.78 40.62 12.34
N GLU A 208 7.34 40.22 11.20
CA GLU A 208 6.75 39.28 10.28
C GLU A 208 6.64 37.88 10.95
N ILE A 209 5.46 37.24 10.83
CA ILE A 209 5.27 35.87 11.30
C ILE A 209 5.84 34.93 10.25
N ASP A 210 6.77 34.06 10.64
CA ASP A 210 7.24 32.96 9.83
C ASP A 210 6.21 31.82 9.91
N PHE A 211 5.50 31.56 8.80
CA PHE A 211 4.46 30.56 8.73
C PHE A 211 5.00 29.13 8.79
N ASP A 212 6.25 28.91 8.38
CA ASP A 212 6.87 27.58 8.44
C ASP A 212 7.26 27.26 9.89
N GLU A 213 7.78 28.24 10.64
CA GLU A 213 8.03 28.11 12.08
C GLU A 213 6.72 27.86 12.85
N LEU A 214 5.66 28.60 12.51
CA LEU A 214 4.36 28.48 13.15
C LEU A 214 3.71 27.10 12.86
N ARG A 215 3.87 26.61 11.64
CA ARG A 215 3.42 25.26 11.24
C ARG A 215 4.18 24.17 11.99
N ALA A 216 5.50 24.27 12.08
CA ALA A 216 6.33 23.35 12.85
C ALA A 216 5.99 23.37 14.34
N TYR A 217 5.70 24.55 14.89
CA TYR A 217 5.21 24.70 16.27
C TYR A 217 3.91 23.92 16.49
N LEU A 218 2.90 24.12 15.63
CA LEU A 218 1.62 23.44 15.75
C LEU A 218 1.75 21.90 15.62
N GLN A 219 2.62 21.40 14.75
CA GLN A 219 2.88 19.98 14.57
C GLN A 219 3.40 19.27 15.84
N ASN A 220 3.99 20.01 16.79
CA ASN A 220 4.41 19.43 18.07
C ASN A 220 3.25 19.19 19.05
N TYR A 221 2.08 19.79 18.80
CA TYR A 221 0.95 19.79 19.76
C TYR A 221 -0.37 19.30 19.16
N LEU A 222 -0.55 19.39 17.84
CA LEU A 222 -1.77 19.06 17.15
C LEU A 222 -1.56 17.99 16.08
N PRO A 223 -2.53 17.08 15.88
CA PRO A 223 -2.50 16.15 14.76
C PRO A 223 -2.45 16.88 13.40
N LEU A 224 -1.87 16.27 12.39
CA LEU A 224 -1.69 16.85 11.06
C LEU A 224 -3.00 17.36 10.43
N TYR A 225 -4.11 16.67 10.63
CA TYR A 225 -5.43 17.08 10.10
C TYR A 225 -6.02 18.34 10.79
N MET A 226 -5.42 18.80 11.91
CA MET A 226 -5.78 20.04 12.61
C MET A 226 -4.82 21.20 12.28
N ILE A 227 -3.79 20.98 11.48
CA ILE A 227 -2.87 22.04 11.04
C ILE A 227 -3.55 22.83 9.91
N PRO A 228 -3.66 24.17 10.02
CA PRO A 228 -4.25 24.97 8.98
C PRO A 228 -3.56 24.82 7.62
N ASP A 229 -4.36 24.64 6.56
CA ASP A 229 -3.87 24.58 5.18
C ASP A 229 -3.21 25.90 4.80
N GLN A 230 -3.75 27.04 5.31
CA GLN A 230 -3.25 28.37 5.04
C GLN A 230 -3.34 29.30 6.26
N PHE A 231 -2.37 30.19 6.40
CA PHE A 231 -2.36 31.29 7.38
C PHE A 231 -2.57 32.63 6.66
N ILE A 232 -3.42 33.49 7.23
CA ILE A 232 -3.73 34.82 6.67
C ILE A 232 -3.50 35.85 7.74
N LEU A 233 -2.66 36.83 7.45
CA LEU A 233 -2.43 37.96 8.34
C LEU A 233 -3.52 39.03 8.17
N LEU A 234 -4.01 39.54 9.29
CA LEU A 234 -4.98 40.63 9.35
C LEU A 234 -4.47 41.67 10.32
N ASP A 235 -4.67 42.94 10.00
CA ASP A 235 -4.36 44.07 10.95
C ASP A 235 -5.25 43.98 12.20
N GLN A 236 -6.49 43.52 12.04
CA GLN A 236 -7.44 43.26 13.12
C GLN A 236 -8.53 42.27 12.69
N LEU A 237 -9.01 41.46 13.63
CA LEU A 237 -10.14 40.56 13.39
C LEU A 237 -11.46 41.36 13.30
N PRO A 238 -12.34 41.07 12.30
CA PRO A 238 -13.65 41.72 12.22
C PRO A 238 -14.50 41.31 13.44
N ARG A 239 -15.16 42.30 14.08
CA ARG A 239 -15.96 42.07 15.27
C ARG A 239 -17.42 42.51 15.07
N LEU A 240 -18.33 41.81 15.72
CA LEU A 240 -19.73 42.17 15.83
C LEU A 240 -19.87 43.30 16.88
N PRO A 241 -21.01 44.06 16.91
CA PRO A 241 -21.26 45.08 17.92
C PRO A 241 -21.20 44.63 19.39
N ASN A 242 -21.32 43.32 19.60
CA ASN A 242 -21.23 42.68 20.92
C ASN A 242 -19.79 42.25 21.29
N GLY A 243 -18.76 42.65 20.48
CA GLY A 243 -17.35 42.39 20.70
C GLY A 243 -16.86 41.01 20.24
N LYS A 244 -17.76 40.08 19.86
CA LYS A 244 -17.35 38.75 19.34
C LYS A 244 -16.83 38.83 17.91
N VAL A 245 -15.92 37.93 17.54
CA VAL A 245 -15.40 37.85 16.19
C VAL A 245 -16.52 37.52 15.19
N ASN A 246 -16.58 38.31 14.11
CA ASN A 246 -17.51 38.08 13.01
C ASN A 246 -16.87 37.18 11.95
N ARG A 247 -16.93 35.86 12.12
CA ARG A 247 -16.34 34.89 11.19
C ARG A 247 -16.90 34.96 9.78
N ARG A 248 -18.12 35.50 9.59
CA ARG A 248 -18.71 35.69 8.25
C ARG A 248 -18.10 36.84 7.47
N ALA A 249 -17.43 37.74 8.16
CA ALA A 249 -16.75 38.89 7.56
C ALA A 249 -15.24 38.67 7.41
N LEU A 250 -14.74 37.47 7.69
CA LEU A 250 -13.37 37.10 7.38
C LEU A 250 -13.19 37.06 5.85
N PRO A 251 -12.07 37.54 5.31
CA PRO A 251 -11.83 37.48 3.88
C PRO A 251 -11.78 36.02 3.44
N VAL A 252 -12.52 35.70 2.38
CA VAL A 252 -12.39 34.40 1.73
C VAL A 252 -11.09 34.44 0.93
N PRO A 253 -10.09 33.61 1.26
CA PRO A 253 -8.88 33.55 0.44
C PRO A 253 -9.23 32.97 -0.93
N ASP A 254 -8.48 33.36 -1.95
CA ASP A 254 -8.38 32.57 -3.16
C ASP A 254 -7.80 31.21 -2.75
N LEU A 255 -8.67 30.23 -2.50
CA LEU A 255 -8.24 28.88 -2.18
C LEU A 255 -7.58 28.30 -3.42
N PRO A 256 -6.29 27.95 -3.33
CA PRO A 256 -5.64 27.32 -4.46
C PRO A 256 -6.37 25.98 -4.76
N GLN A 257 -6.79 25.78 -5.98
CA GLN A 257 -6.69 24.46 -6.62
C GLN A 257 -5.30 23.94 -6.23
N SER A 258 -5.14 22.64 -5.87
CA SER A 258 -3.86 22.05 -5.49
C SER A 258 -2.73 22.73 -6.26
N GLN A 259 -2.07 23.72 -5.64
CA GLN A 259 -1.20 24.59 -6.43
C GLN A 259 0.04 23.78 -6.74
N TYR A 260 0.13 23.35 -8.00
CA TYR A 260 1.43 23.02 -8.55
C TYR A 260 2.37 24.19 -8.28
N VAL A 261 3.20 24.04 -7.25
CA VAL A 261 4.29 24.96 -7.02
C VAL A 261 5.48 24.44 -7.82
N ALA A 262 5.83 25.17 -8.86
CA ALA A 262 6.95 24.82 -9.71
C ALA A 262 8.26 24.77 -8.91
N PRO A 263 9.24 23.97 -9.33
CA PRO A 263 10.58 23.97 -8.77
C PRO A 263 11.17 25.39 -8.70
N ARG A 264 11.74 25.75 -7.56
CA ARG A 264 12.23 27.11 -7.24
C ARG A 264 13.73 27.27 -7.47
N ASN A 265 14.45 26.16 -7.56
CA ASN A 265 15.89 26.09 -7.72
C ASN A 265 16.30 24.84 -8.52
N PRO A 266 17.55 24.79 -9.05
CA PRO A 266 18.00 23.66 -9.87
C PRO A 266 17.92 22.29 -9.20
N ALA A 267 18.09 22.21 -7.88
CA ALA A 267 17.98 20.95 -7.15
C ALA A 267 16.52 20.43 -7.15
N GLU A 268 15.56 21.31 -6.88
CA GLU A 268 14.13 20.96 -6.96
C GLU A 268 13.71 20.62 -8.39
N GLU A 269 14.28 21.23 -9.42
CA GLU A 269 13.98 20.94 -10.82
C GLU A 269 14.44 19.52 -11.19
N ILE A 270 15.65 19.15 -10.79
CA ILE A 270 16.17 17.78 -10.97
C ILE A 270 15.29 16.79 -10.21
N LEU A 271 14.97 17.05 -8.94
CA LEU A 271 14.11 16.18 -8.13
C LEU A 271 12.72 16.02 -8.74
N ALA A 272 12.11 17.11 -9.20
CA ALA A 272 10.79 17.05 -9.86
C ALA A 272 10.83 16.16 -11.12
N GLY A 273 11.89 16.25 -11.91
CA GLY A 273 12.11 15.36 -13.06
C GLY A 273 12.23 13.89 -12.65
N LEU A 274 12.99 13.59 -11.59
CA LEU A 274 13.14 12.24 -11.07
C LEU A 274 11.83 11.68 -10.51
N TRP A 275 11.07 12.48 -9.76
CA TRP A 275 9.76 12.10 -9.25
C TRP A 275 8.76 11.81 -10.36
N THR A 276 8.69 12.69 -11.36
CA THR A 276 7.84 12.53 -12.55
C THR A 276 8.11 11.21 -13.26
N GLN A 277 9.40 10.85 -13.44
CA GLN A 277 9.79 9.59 -14.06
C GLN A 277 9.40 8.37 -13.23
N VAL A 278 9.69 8.39 -11.91
CA VAL A 278 9.45 7.24 -11.03
C VAL A 278 7.96 7.02 -10.80
N LEU A 279 7.19 8.10 -10.66
CA LEU A 279 5.74 8.04 -10.42
C LEU A 279 4.93 7.84 -11.70
N SER A 280 5.52 8.13 -12.88
CA SER A 280 4.85 8.12 -14.18
C SER A 280 3.68 9.11 -14.27
N VAL A 281 3.87 10.33 -13.75
CA VAL A 281 2.90 11.42 -13.76
C VAL A 281 3.38 12.55 -14.66
N GLU A 282 2.48 13.41 -15.17
CA GLU A 282 2.85 14.50 -16.09
C GLU A 282 3.71 15.59 -15.43
N ARG A 283 3.45 15.89 -14.16
CA ARG A 283 4.18 16.89 -13.38
C ARG A 283 4.03 16.67 -11.88
N VAL A 284 5.00 17.15 -11.09
CA VAL A 284 5.00 17.10 -9.63
C VAL A 284 5.35 18.48 -9.06
N GLY A 285 4.54 18.98 -8.15
CA GLY A 285 4.83 20.20 -7.39
C GLY A 285 5.80 19.95 -6.23
N VAL A 286 6.54 20.98 -5.79
CA VAL A 286 7.57 20.80 -4.75
C VAL A 286 7.05 20.41 -3.38
N TYR A 287 5.76 20.64 -3.12
CA TYR A 287 5.09 20.27 -1.87
C TYR A 287 4.16 19.05 -2.02
N ASP A 288 4.12 18.44 -3.20
CA ASP A 288 3.32 17.24 -3.39
C ASP A 288 3.90 16.08 -2.57
N ASN A 289 3.02 15.29 -1.97
CA ASN A 289 3.42 14.14 -1.20
C ASN A 289 3.65 12.92 -2.12
N PHE A 290 4.85 12.34 -2.05
CA PHE A 290 5.26 11.20 -2.87
C PHE A 290 4.28 10.02 -2.83
N PHE A 291 3.82 9.67 -1.63
CA PHE A 291 2.92 8.52 -1.43
C PHE A 291 1.50 8.82 -1.89
N ALA A 292 1.04 10.06 -1.74
CA ALA A 292 -0.26 10.50 -2.25
C ALA A 292 -0.33 10.49 -3.79
N LEU A 293 0.81 10.66 -4.47
CA LEU A 293 0.92 10.55 -5.92
C LEU A 293 1.11 9.11 -6.44
N GLY A 294 0.91 8.09 -5.61
CA GLY A 294 1.05 6.69 -5.99
C GLY A 294 2.47 6.11 -5.78
N GLY A 295 3.28 6.78 -4.95
CA GLY A 295 4.56 6.25 -4.49
C GLY A 295 4.37 5.10 -3.48
N HIS A 296 5.20 4.07 -3.58
CA HIS A 296 5.29 2.95 -2.64
C HIS A 296 6.75 2.60 -2.37
N SER A 297 7.01 1.67 -1.46
CA SER A 297 8.39 1.36 -1.01
C SER A 297 9.36 1.06 -2.15
N LEU A 298 8.91 0.36 -3.18
CA LEU A 298 9.73 0.03 -4.34
C LEU A 298 10.07 1.30 -5.16
N LYS A 299 9.07 2.11 -5.51
CA LYS A 299 9.27 3.40 -6.18
C LYS A 299 10.13 4.35 -5.33
N ALA A 300 9.98 4.32 -4.00
CA ALA A 300 10.81 5.09 -3.08
C ALA A 300 12.29 4.66 -3.16
N THR A 301 12.57 3.37 -3.23
CA THR A 301 13.93 2.84 -3.41
C THR A 301 14.52 3.26 -4.77
N GLN A 302 13.73 3.20 -5.84
CA GLN A 302 14.14 3.69 -7.17
C GLN A 302 14.44 5.20 -7.15
N LEU A 303 13.57 5.98 -6.52
CA LEU A 303 13.77 7.42 -6.39
C LEU A 303 15.08 7.74 -5.65
N VAL A 304 15.32 7.09 -4.51
CA VAL A 304 16.56 7.25 -3.73
C VAL A 304 17.79 6.88 -4.56
N SER A 305 17.73 5.82 -5.35
CA SER A 305 18.80 5.40 -6.24
C SER A 305 19.11 6.47 -7.29
N ARG A 306 18.09 7.03 -7.95
CA ARG A 306 18.27 8.10 -8.95
C ARG A 306 18.73 9.41 -8.35
N ILE A 307 18.26 9.75 -7.13
CA ILE A 307 18.76 10.92 -6.39
C ILE A 307 20.25 10.78 -6.11
N ARG A 308 20.70 9.57 -5.69
CA ARG A 308 22.12 9.31 -5.46
C ARG A 308 22.96 9.53 -6.72
N GLU A 309 22.48 9.02 -7.85
CA GLU A 309 23.16 9.20 -9.14
C GLU A 309 23.25 10.67 -9.56
N ALA A 310 22.14 11.41 -9.46
CA ALA A 310 22.05 12.79 -9.89
C ALA A 310 22.83 13.77 -8.98
N PHE A 311 22.77 13.55 -7.66
CA PHE A 311 23.35 14.48 -6.66
C PHE A 311 24.66 13.96 -6.06
N GLN A 312 25.07 12.72 -6.31
CA GLN A 312 26.22 12.05 -5.69
C GLN A 312 26.13 12.09 -4.15
N ARG A 313 24.91 11.96 -3.62
CA ARG A 313 24.57 12.01 -2.18
C ARG A 313 23.55 10.97 -1.83
N ASP A 314 23.68 10.37 -0.66
CA ASP A 314 22.73 9.39 -0.15
C ASP A 314 21.55 10.07 0.54
N LEU A 315 20.34 9.72 0.10
CA LEU A 315 19.10 10.02 0.83
C LEU A 315 18.69 8.75 1.58
N PRO A 316 18.69 8.73 2.93
CA PRO A 316 18.15 7.60 3.66
C PRO A 316 16.68 7.39 3.32
N LEU A 317 16.28 6.17 2.98
CA LEU A 317 14.90 5.85 2.61
C LEU A 317 13.90 6.29 3.70
N ARG A 318 14.26 6.13 4.97
CA ARG A 318 13.49 6.60 6.12
C ARG A 318 13.16 8.09 6.03
N ARG A 319 14.10 8.91 5.54
CA ARG A 319 13.92 10.36 5.42
C ARG A 319 12.82 10.73 4.42
N LEU A 320 12.74 10.00 3.30
CA LEU A 320 11.65 10.17 2.33
C LEU A 320 10.28 9.77 2.90
N PHE A 321 10.22 8.77 3.78
CA PHE A 321 8.98 8.40 4.47
C PHE A 321 8.55 9.45 5.52
N GLU A 322 9.50 10.06 6.22
CA GLU A 322 9.21 11.09 7.23
C GLU A 322 8.87 12.45 6.60
N ASN A 323 9.50 12.78 5.48
CA ASN A 323 9.38 14.06 4.79
C ASN A 323 9.21 13.84 3.28
N PRO A 324 8.01 13.42 2.84
CA PRO A 324 7.78 12.92 1.49
C PRO A 324 7.51 14.02 0.46
N THR A 325 8.28 15.12 0.50
CA THR A 325 8.16 16.22 -0.46
C THR A 325 9.49 16.53 -1.17
N ILE A 326 9.41 17.11 -2.35
CA ILE A 326 10.60 17.57 -3.09
C ILE A 326 11.33 18.67 -2.31
N ALA A 327 10.59 19.60 -1.70
CA ALA A 327 11.18 20.70 -0.93
C ALA A 327 12.04 20.20 0.24
N ASP A 328 11.52 19.27 1.04
CA ASP A 328 12.24 18.69 2.17
C ASP A 328 13.44 17.85 1.72
N THR A 329 13.29 17.11 0.62
CA THR A 329 14.38 16.34 0.03
C THR A 329 15.50 17.24 -0.46
N ALA A 330 15.18 18.37 -1.11
CA ALA A 330 16.18 19.33 -1.60
C ALA A 330 16.97 19.97 -0.45
N VAL A 331 16.31 20.35 0.64
CA VAL A 331 16.96 20.90 1.84
C VAL A 331 17.92 19.87 2.45
N PHE A 332 17.48 18.62 2.61
CA PHE A 332 18.31 17.55 3.15
C PHE A 332 19.57 17.34 2.31
N LEU A 333 19.42 17.25 0.99
CA LEU A 333 20.56 17.04 0.08
C LEU A 333 21.56 18.20 0.06
N GLN A 334 21.18 19.40 0.47
CA GLN A 334 22.12 20.54 0.59
C GLN A 334 22.99 20.45 1.84
N THR A 335 22.54 19.80 2.89
CA THR A 335 23.21 19.75 4.21
C THR A 335 24.13 18.55 4.40
N GLU A 336 23.92 17.46 3.66
CA GLU A 336 24.68 16.21 3.80
C GLU A 336 26.00 16.19 3.04
N GLN A 337 27.01 15.48 3.60
CA GLN A 337 28.29 15.24 2.91
C GLN A 337 28.16 14.06 1.93
N ALA A 338 28.97 14.08 0.87
CA ALA A 338 29.03 13.01 -0.12
C ALA A 338 29.65 11.73 0.49
N ASN A 339 28.81 10.84 1.02
CA ASN A 339 29.18 9.50 1.50
C ASN A 339 28.39 8.45 0.72
N GLY A 340 28.57 8.40 -0.62
CA GLY A 340 27.88 7.45 -1.47
C GLY A 340 28.54 6.07 -1.50
N ARG A 341 27.74 5.03 -1.75
CA ARG A 341 28.25 3.69 -2.12
C ARG A 341 29.11 3.80 -3.39
N PRO A 342 30.19 3.01 -3.52
CA PRO A 342 30.97 3.01 -4.74
C PRO A 342 30.09 2.54 -5.92
N PRO A 343 30.21 3.17 -7.12
CA PRO A 343 29.49 2.74 -8.30
C PRO A 343 29.94 1.33 -8.73
N ILE A 344 29.01 0.56 -9.29
CA ILE A 344 29.34 -0.75 -9.88
C ILE A 344 30.10 -0.53 -11.19
N GLN A 345 31.28 -1.13 -11.30
CA GLN A 345 32.11 -1.02 -12.50
C GLN A 345 32.23 -2.36 -13.21
N PRO A 346 32.36 -2.36 -14.55
CA PRO A 346 32.65 -3.57 -15.32
C PRO A 346 33.93 -4.23 -14.84
N VAL A 347 33.90 -5.52 -14.58
CA VAL A 347 35.07 -6.34 -14.20
C VAL A 347 35.59 -7.10 -15.42
N PRO A 348 36.91 -7.20 -15.62
CA PRO A 348 37.49 -8.02 -16.69
C PRO A 348 37.00 -9.47 -16.62
N ARG A 349 36.69 -10.06 -17.77
CA ARG A 349 36.22 -11.45 -17.91
C ARG A 349 37.34 -12.49 -18.06
N ASP A 350 38.60 -12.10 -17.91
CA ASP A 350 39.78 -12.96 -17.88
C ASP A 350 39.91 -13.76 -16.57
N ALA A 351 39.31 -13.28 -15.50
CA ALA A 351 39.13 -14.01 -14.24
C ALA A 351 37.68 -14.49 -14.12
N THR A 352 37.50 -15.68 -13.51
CA THR A 352 36.16 -16.24 -13.22
C THR A 352 35.46 -15.42 -12.14
N PRO A 353 34.30 -14.81 -12.42
CA PRO A 353 33.60 -14.01 -11.42
C PRO A 353 33.09 -14.86 -10.24
N PRO A 354 33.11 -14.33 -9.00
CA PRO A 354 32.54 -15.02 -7.85
C PRO A 354 31.00 -15.06 -7.96
N LEU A 355 30.39 -16.01 -7.27
CA LEU A 355 28.93 -15.98 -7.04
C LEU A 355 28.57 -14.82 -6.12
N SER A 356 27.38 -14.21 -6.33
CA SER A 356 26.76 -13.38 -5.29
C SER A 356 26.43 -14.24 -4.05
N PHE A 357 26.16 -13.62 -2.90
CA PHE A 357 25.80 -14.40 -1.71
C PHE A 357 24.52 -15.22 -1.92
N ALA A 358 23.51 -14.63 -2.58
CA ALA A 358 22.26 -15.31 -2.92
C ALA A 358 22.50 -16.50 -3.87
N GLN A 359 23.31 -16.33 -4.91
CA GLN A 359 23.67 -17.43 -5.82
C GLN A 359 24.44 -18.55 -5.11
N GLN A 360 25.34 -18.20 -4.20
CA GLN A 360 26.11 -19.19 -3.42
C GLN A 360 25.20 -20.10 -2.60
N ARG A 361 24.14 -19.55 -2.01
CA ARG A 361 23.15 -20.34 -1.28
C ARG A 361 22.43 -21.34 -2.19
N LEU A 362 21.87 -20.87 -3.33
CA LEU A 362 21.15 -21.75 -4.26
C LEU A 362 22.07 -22.83 -4.82
N TRP A 363 23.31 -22.48 -5.14
CA TRP A 363 24.31 -23.47 -5.57
C TRP A 363 24.54 -24.52 -4.47
N PHE A 364 24.69 -24.10 -3.23
CA PHE A 364 24.90 -25.04 -2.11
C PHE A 364 23.67 -25.94 -1.88
N LEU A 365 22.46 -25.40 -1.97
CA LEU A 365 21.22 -26.19 -1.83
C LEU A 365 21.08 -27.22 -2.93
N GLU A 366 21.49 -26.90 -4.17
CA GLU A 366 21.53 -27.86 -5.27
C GLU A 366 22.55 -28.98 -5.02
N GLN A 367 23.69 -28.69 -4.39
CA GLN A 367 24.63 -29.74 -4.00
C GLN A 367 24.09 -30.69 -2.92
N LEU A 368 23.25 -30.16 -2.01
CA LEU A 368 22.59 -30.97 -0.97
C LEU A 368 21.41 -31.81 -1.49
N SER A 369 20.69 -31.30 -2.47
CA SER A 369 19.51 -31.95 -3.05
C SER A 369 19.48 -31.77 -4.56
N PRO A 370 20.29 -32.52 -5.31
CA PRO A 370 20.38 -32.40 -6.75
C PRO A 370 19.04 -32.60 -7.47
N GLY A 371 18.76 -31.75 -8.46
CA GLY A 371 17.50 -31.78 -9.19
C GLY A 371 16.32 -31.15 -8.47
N ASN A 372 16.55 -30.27 -7.51
CA ASN A 372 15.51 -29.56 -6.80
C ASN A 372 14.75 -28.60 -7.72
N ILE A 373 13.44 -28.80 -7.82
CA ILE A 373 12.55 -28.00 -8.67
C ILE A 373 11.93 -26.80 -7.96
N ALA A 374 12.13 -26.64 -6.64
CA ALA A 374 11.53 -25.56 -5.86
C ALA A 374 12.01 -24.16 -6.27
N TYR A 375 13.12 -24.09 -7.01
CA TYR A 375 13.70 -22.86 -7.54
C TYR A 375 13.46 -22.66 -9.05
N ASN A 376 12.57 -23.45 -9.65
CA ASN A 376 12.09 -23.18 -10.99
C ASN A 376 11.08 -22.02 -10.94
N ILE A 377 11.20 -21.07 -11.89
CA ILE A 377 10.24 -19.97 -12.09
C ILE A 377 9.52 -20.26 -13.41
N PRO A 378 8.38 -20.98 -13.39
CA PRO A 378 7.60 -21.21 -14.59
C PRO A 378 6.73 -20.02 -14.92
N MET A 379 6.53 -19.76 -16.21
CA MET A 379 5.54 -18.84 -16.75
C MET A 379 4.88 -19.49 -17.96
N ALA A 380 3.56 -19.40 -18.03
CA ALA A 380 2.78 -19.86 -19.18
C ALA A 380 1.83 -18.73 -19.63
N LEU A 381 1.89 -18.39 -20.92
CA LEU A 381 1.07 -17.33 -21.52
C LEU A 381 0.37 -17.85 -22.76
N ARG A 382 -0.93 -17.63 -22.85
CA ARG A 382 -1.69 -17.83 -24.08
C ARG A 382 -1.50 -16.63 -24.99
N LEU A 383 -1.18 -16.90 -26.24
CA LEU A 383 -0.95 -15.91 -27.29
C LEU A 383 -2.03 -16.14 -28.35
N SER A 384 -2.94 -15.18 -28.56
CA SER A 384 -3.99 -15.24 -29.58
C SER A 384 -3.74 -14.15 -30.63
N GLY A 385 -3.61 -14.57 -31.90
CA GLY A 385 -3.34 -13.72 -33.06
C GLY A 385 -2.21 -14.22 -33.94
N ALA A 386 -1.76 -13.40 -34.88
CA ALA A 386 -0.74 -13.77 -35.87
C ALA A 386 0.68 -13.72 -35.26
N LEU A 387 1.14 -14.83 -34.71
CA LEU A 387 2.46 -14.96 -34.08
C LEU A 387 3.56 -15.15 -35.13
N ASP A 388 4.57 -14.28 -35.14
CA ASP A 388 5.84 -14.49 -35.82
C ASP A 388 6.81 -15.30 -34.92
N VAL A 389 6.79 -16.63 -35.11
CA VAL A 389 7.64 -17.55 -34.32
C VAL A 389 9.14 -17.26 -34.53
N ALA A 390 9.56 -16.84 -35.75
CA ALA A 390 10.95 -16.51 -36.03
C ALA A 390 11.37 -15.22 -35.30
N GLY A 391 10.52 -14.20 -35.33
CA GLY A 391 10.74 -12.97 -34.57
C GLY A 391 10.82 -13.20 -33.05
N LEU A 392 9.98 -14.10 -32.52
CA LEU A 392 10.01 -14.47 -31.10
C LEU A 392 11.31 -15.22 -30.75
N GLN A 393 11.73 -16.19 -31.57
CA GLN A 393 12.99 -16.90 -31.40
C GLN A 393 14.19 -15.92 -31.44
N GLN A 394 14.19 -14.97 -32.38
CA GLN A 394 15.25 -13.97 -32.48
C GLN A 394 15.31 -13.06 -31.27
N SER A 395 14.14 -12.71 -30.71
CA SER A 395 14.05 -11.90 -29.50
C SER A 395 14.61 -12.62 -28.27
N LEU A 396 14.30 -13.90 -28.10
CA LEU A 396 14.87 -14.74 -27.05
C LEU A 396 16.38 -14.81 -27.12
N GLN A 397 16.93 -15.02 -28.34
CA GLN A 397 18.35 -15.12 -28.55
C GLN A 397 19.05 -13.78 -28.26
N GLU A 398 18.45 -12.65 -28.65
CA GLU A 398 19.02 -11.34 -28.40
C GLU A 398 19.03 -11.01 -26.89
N ILE A 399 17.96 -11.34 -26.12
CA ILE A 399 17.94 -11.18 -24.67
C ILE A 399 19.06 -12.01 -24.03
N ALA A 400 19.26 -13.27 -24.47
CA ALA A 400 20.32 -14.12 -23.93
C ALA A 400 21.74 -13.56 -24.29
N ARG A 401 21.90 -12.94 -25.45
CA ARG A 401 23.14 -12.25 -25.82
C ARG A 401 23.39 -11.05 -24.88
N ARG A 402 22.37 -10.24 -24.63
CA ARG A 402 22.47 -9.01 -23.85
C ARG A 402 22.76 -9.26 -22.38
N HIS A 403 22.12 -10.25 -21.77
CA HIS A 403 22.20 -10.57 -20.34
C HIS A 403 23.11 -11.78 -20.10
N GLU A 404 24.33 -11.54 -19.62
CA GLU A 404 25.28 -12.61 -19.30
C GLU A 404 24.72 -13.64 -18.32
N ALA A 405 23.87 -13.24 -17.39
CA ALA A 405 23.24 -14.13 -16.41
C ALA A 405 22.50 -15.30 -17.08
N LEU A 406 21.82 -15.08 -18.23
CA LEU A 406 21.06 -16.11 -18.94
C LEU A 406 21.94 -17.17 -19.59
N ARG A 407 23.22 -16.88 -19.84
CA ARG A 407 24.21 -17.80 -20.40
C ARG A 407 25.32 -18.13 -19.40
N THR A 408 25.06 -17.97 -18.12
CA THR A 408 25.95 -18.31 -17.02
C THR A 408 25.61 -19.69 -16.48
N VAL A 409 26.66 -20.50 -16.26
CA VAL A 409 26.59 -21.78 -15.53
C VAL A 409 27.46 -21.70 -14.28
N PHE A 410 27.20 -22.58 -13.31
CA PHE A 410 27.81 -22.51 -12.00
C PHE A 410 28.63 -23.77 -11.76
N VAL A 411 29.93 -23.63 -11.73
CA VAL A 411 30.87 -24.74 -11.60
C VAL A 411 31.80 -24.57 -10.41
N GLU A 412 32.39 -25.68 -9.96
CA GLU A 412 33.42 -25.64 -8.94
C GLU A 412 34.78 -25.54 -9.55
N GLU A 413 35.58 -24.55 -9.18
CA GLU A 413 36.98 -24.40 -9.56
C GLU A 413 37.83 -24.22 -8.30
N ASN A 414 38.84 -25.06 -8.16
CA ASN A 414 39.75 -25.03 -7.00
C ASN A 414 39.02 -25.08 -5.63
N GLY A 415 37.95 -25.86 -5.53
CA GLY A 415 37.14 -25.98 -4.30
C GLY A 415 36.23 -24.78 -4.00
N ARG A 416 36.01 -23.88 -4.95
CA ARG A 416 35.13 -22.71 -4.83
C ARG A 416 34.13 -22.67 -5.97
N PRO A 417 32.85 -22.33 -5.70
CA PRO A 417 31.88 -22.09 -6.76
C PRO A 417 32.17 -20.79 -7.48
N VAL A 418 32.10 -20.83 -8.81
CA VAL A 418 32.34 -19.67 -9.69
C VAL A 418 31.29 -19.58 -10.79
N GLN A 419 31.09 -18.38 -11.32
CA GLN A 419 30.28 -18.13 -12.49
C GLN A 419 31.14 -18.38 -13.75
N ARG A 420 30.68 -19.25 -14.65
CA ARG A 420 31.26 -19.43 -15.97
C ARG A 420 30.29 -18.91 -17.00
N ILE A 421 30.64 -17.78 -17.62
CA ILE A 421 29.85 -17.13 -18.65
C ILE A 421 30.19 -17.74 -19.98
N LEU A 422 29.23 -18.36 -20.63
CA LEU A 422 29.40 -18.95 -21.94
C LEU A 422 29.39 -17.85 -23.01
N PRO A 423 30.28 -17.93 -24.04
CA PRO A 423 30.34 -16.90 -25.08
C PRO A 423 29.05 -16.85 -25.91
N ASP A 424 28.45 -18.02 -26.14
CA ASP A 424 27.18 -18.18 -26.84
C ASP A 424 26.36 -19.30 -26.18
N LEU A 425 25.07 -19.13 -26.13
CA LEU A 425 24.13 -20.13 -25.63
C LEU A 425 22.85 -20.06 -26.46
N PRO A 426 22.66 -20.93 -27.46
CA PRO A 426 21.41 -20.96 -28.20
C PRO A 426 20.25 -21.39 -27.28
N ILE A 427 19.17 -20.59 -27.27
CA ILE A 427 17.94 -20.92 -26.62
C ILE A 427 16.97 -21.45 -27.67
N ASP A 428 16.67 -22.73 -27.63
CA ASP A 428 15.73 -23.35 -28.56
C ASP A 428 14.29 -22.96 -28.19
N LEU A 429 13.43 -22.78 -29.21
CA LEU A 429 12.00 -22.53 -29.06
C LEU A 429 11.22 -23.62 -29.81
N PRO A 430 11.20 -24.87 -29.34
CA PRO A 430 10.45 -25.95 -29.98
C PRO A 430 8.98 -25.65 -30.03
N VAL A 431 8.34 -25.94 -31.17
CA VAL A 431 6.90 -25.83 -31.35
C VAL A 431 6.28 -27.24 -31.35
N THR A 432 5.38 -27.48 -30.39
CA THR A 432 4.59 -28.71 -30.32
C THR A 432 3.20 -28.47 -30.90
N ASP A 433 2.87 -29.10 -32.01
CA ASP A 433 1.58 -28.98 -32.68
C ASP A 433 0.53 -29.91 -32.04
N LEU A 434 -0.45 -29.31 -31.35
CA LEU A 434 -1.56 -29.99 -30.71
C LEU A 434 -2.88 -29.91 -31.51
N ARG A 435 -2.88 -29.27 -32.69
CA ARG A 435 -4.08 -29.06 -33.52
C ARG A 435 -4.72 -30.38 -33.99
N HIS A 436 -3.95 -31.45 -34.03
CA HIS A 436 -4.45 -32.79 -34.37
C HIS A 436 -5.36 -33.43 -33.31
N LEU A 437 -5.40 -32.89 -32.07
CA LEU A 437 -6.23 -33.35 -30.97
C LEU A 437 -7.60 -32.65 -30.96
N PRO A 438 -8.66 -33.29 -30.45
CA PRO A 438 -9.92 -32.61 -30.13
C PRO A 438 -9.71 -31.46 -29.14
N GLU A 439 -10.53 -30.41 -29.23
CA GLU A 439 -10.36 -29.19 -28.44
C GLU A 439 -10.23 -29.43 -26.92
N ALA A 440 -11.12 -30.24 -26.34
CA ALA A 440 -11.08 -30.60 -24.92
C ALA A 440 -9.83 -31.37 -24.49
N GLU A 441 -9.31 -32.23 -25.37
CA GLU A 441 -8.08 -32.99 -25.13
C GLU A 441 -6.85 -32.12 -25.31
N ARG A 442 -6.91 -31.13 -26.22
CA ARG A 442 -5.85 -30.16 -26.51
C ARG A 442 -5.55 -29.31 -25.31
N GLU A 443 -6.57 -28.72 -24.65
CA GLU A 443 -6.41 -27.92 -23.42
C GLU A 443 -5.80 -28.77 -22.28
N SER A 444 -6.34 -29.98 -22.06
CA SER A 444 -5.79 -30.88 -21.05
C SER A 444 -4.34 -31.27 -21.33
N GLN A 445 -3.99 -31.49 -22.60
CA GLN A 445 -2.63 -31.84 -22.99
C GLN A 445 -1.69 -30.63 -22.84
N ALA A 446 -2.14 -29.42 -23.20
CA ALA A 446 -1.37 -28.20 -23.03
C ALA A 446 -1.06 -27.95 -21.54
N GLN A 447 -2.05 -28.11 -20.69
CA GLN A 447 -1.89 -28.00 -19.23
C GLN A 447 -0.90 -29.05 -18.69
N ALA A 448 -1.03 -30.30 -19.13
CA ALA A 448 -0.10 -31.37 -18.71
C ALA A 448 1.35 -31.08 -19.13
N LEU A 449 1.56 -30.55 -20.34
CA LEU A 449 2.89 -30.16 -20.83
C LEU A 449 3.45 -28.94 -20.06
N ALA A 450 2.63 -27.97 -19.73
CA ALA A 450 3.02 -26.83 -18.93
C ALA A 450 3.50 -27.25 -17.53
N VAL A 451 2.73 -28.12 -16.85
CA VAL A 451 3.10 -28.68 -15.54
C VAL A 451 4.37 -29.54 -15.64
N ALA A 452 4.53 -30.33 -16.71
CA ALA A 452 5.71 -31.16 -16.91
C ALA A 452 6.97 -30.32 -17.13
N GLU A 453 6.87 -29.22 -17.89
CA GLU A 453 7.99 -28.29 -18.11
C GLU A 453 8.35 -27.54 -16.82
N ALA A 454 7.37 -27.08 -16.03
CA ALA A 454 7.59 -26.44 -14.76
C ALA A 454 8.36 -27.33 -13.76
N LYS A 455 8.08 -28.66 -13.77
CA LYS A 455 8.71 -29.66 -12.90
C LYS A 455 10.00 -30.27 -13.41
N ARG A 456 10.44 -29.89 -14.60
CA ARG A 456 11.69 -30.40 -15.16
C ARG A 456 12.90 -29.77 -14.48
N PRO A 457 13.84 -30.52 -13.86
CA PRO A 457 14.99 -29.95 -13.16
C PRO A 457 15.99 -29.31 -14.12
N PHE A 458 16.80 -28.39 -13.58
CA PHE A 458 17.95 -27.81 -14.25
C PHE A 458 19.24 -28.44 -13.71
N ASP A 459 20.27 -28.47 -14.57
CA ASP A 459 21.65 -28.77 -14.17
C ASP A 459 22.43 -27.43 -14.16
N LEU A 460 22.81 -26.96 -12.97
CA LEU A 460 23.50 -25.68 -12.82
C LEU A 460 24.88 -25.66 -13.47
N ALA A 461 25.52 -26.81 -13.64
CA ALA A 461 26.88 -26.90 -14.16
C ALA A 461 26.92 -26.89 -15.69
N THR A 462 25.91 -27.37 -16.38
CA THR A 462 25.89 -27.50 -17.85
C THR A 462 24.93 -26.50 -18.50
N GLY A 463 23.81 -26.11 -17.86
CA GLY A 463 22.78 -25.26 -18.45
C GLY A 463 22.08 -25.87 -19.68
N PRO A 464 21.36 -25.10 -20.49
CA PRO A 464 20.89 -23.74 -20.19
C PRO A 464 19.97 -23.67 -18.98
N LEU A 465 20.04 -22.56 -18.23
CA LEU A 465 19.20 -22.33 -17.03
C LEU A 465 17.91 -21.56 -17.36
N ILE A 466 17.63 -21.43 -18.64
CA ILE A 466 16.39 -20.91 -19.22
C ILE A 466 15.92 -21.89 -20.30
N ARG A 467 14.62 -22.18 -20.34
CA ARG A 467 13.99 -23.00 -21.37
C ARG A 467 12.72 -22.30 -21.85
N ALA A 468 12.47 -22.38 -23.14
CA ALA A 468 11.25 -21.86 -23.76
C ALA A 468 10.64 -22.93 -24.69
N ALA A 469 9.31 -22.94 -24.83
CA ALA A 469 8.61 -23.79 -25.79
C ALA A 469 7.28 -23.14 -26.21
N LEU A 470 6.78 -23.50 -27.40
CA LEU A 470 5.46 -23.13 -27.88
C LEU A 470 4.59 -24.37 -28.05
N LEU A 471 3.35 -24.29 -27.57
CA LEU A 471 2.32 -25.29 -27.83
C LEU A 471 1.31 -24.65 -28.80
N GLN A 472 1.16 -25.16 -29.98
CA GLN A 472 0.22 -24.63 -30.97
C GLN A 472 -1.14 -25.29 -30.80
N LEU A 473 -2.16 -24.49 -30.43
CA LEU A 473 -3.53 -24.95 -30.19
C LEU A 473 -4.42 -24.74 -31.42
N ALA A 474 -4.24 -23.63 -32.16
CA ALA A 474 -4.89 -23.30 -33.39
C ALA A 474 -3.91 -22.60 -34.36
N ASP A 475 -4.36 -22.20 -35.53
CA ASP A 475 -3.50 -21.51 -36.50
C ASP A 475 -3.02 -20.15 -35.98
N ASP A 476 -3.82 -19.53 -35.13
CA ASP A 476 -3.61 -18.23 -34.49
C ASP A 476 -3.63 -18.28 -32.96
N GLU A 477 -3.46 -19.48 -32.36
CA GLU A 477 -3.49 -19.65 -30.90
C GLU A 477 -2.34 -20.55 -30.42
N TYR A 478 -1.55 -20.03 -29.47
CA TYR A 478 -0.39 -20.69 -28.89
C TYR A 478 -0.39 -20.55 -27.37
N VAL A 479 0.27 -21.50 -26.69
CA VAL A 479 0.70 -21.32 -25.31
C VAL A 479 2.22 -21.27 -25.29
N ALA A 480 2.77 -20.14 -24.89
CA ALA A 480 4.20 -19.94 -24.67
C ALA A 480 4.56 -20.38 -23.25
N LEU A 481 5.49 -21.32 -23.14
CA LEU A 481 6.07 -21.78 -21.88
C LEU A 481 7.46 -21.19 -21.74
N LEU A 482 7.76 -20.61 -20.58
CA LEU A 482 9.09 -20.14 -20.22
C LEU A 482 9.38 -20.62 -18.80
N THR A 483 10.55 -21.24 -18.60
CA THR A 483 10.99 -21.63 -17.26
C THR A 483 12.44 -21.17 -17.08
N MET A 484 12.70 -20.45 -15.99
CA MET A 484 14.05 -20.04 -15.58
C MET A 484 14.39 -20.62 -14.22
N HIS A 485 15.67 -20.88 -13.97
CA HIS A 485 16.11 -21.19 -12.61
C HIS A 485 16.35 -19.90 -11.82
N HIS A 486 15.93 -19.87 -10.57
CA HIS A 486 15.99 -18.67 -9.72
C HIS A 486 17.42 -18.10 -9.55
N ILE A 487 18.47 -18.94 -9.70
CA ILE A 487 19.89 -18.52 -9.60
C ILE A 487 20.31 -17.48 -10.68
N ILE A 488 19.55 -17.39 -11.78
CA ILE A 488 19.78 -16.43 -12.88
C ILE A 488 18.69 -15.39 -13.03
N SER A 489 17.60 -15.46 -12.27
CA SER A 489 16.45 -14.58 -12.42
C SER A 489 15.68 -14.42 -11.10
N ASP A 490 14.89 -13.36 -11.00
CA ASP A 490 13.93 -13.07 -9.92
C ASP A 490 12.65 -12.44 -10.49
N GLY A 491 11.69 -12.12 -9.64
CA GLY A 491 10.41 -11.55 -10.07
C GLY A 491 10.58 -10.22 -10.83
N TRP A 492 11.49 -9.34 -10.42
CA TRP A 492 11.80 -8.11 -11.13
C TRP A 492 12.41 -8.37 -12.50
N SER A 493 13.35 -9.32 -12.57
CA SER A 493 14.00 -9.73 -13.82
C SER A 493 13.01 -10.26 -14.84
N MET A 494 11.90 -10.89 -14.40
CA MET A 494 10.81 -11.29 -15.28
C MET A 494 10.12 -10.08 -15.93
N GLY A 495 9.94 -8.99 -15.19
CA GLY A 495 9.45 -7.72 -15.75
C GLY A 495 10.39 -7.15 -16.81
N VAL A 496 11.70 -7.12 -16.54
CA VAL A 496 12.71 -6.70 -17.51
C VAL A 496 12.69 -7.59 -18.76
N PHE A 497 12.63 -8.92 -18.57
CA PHE A 497 12.55 -9.88 -19.67
C PHE A 497 11.33 -9.64 -20.56
N ILE A 498 10.14 -9.44 -19.95
CA ILE A 498 8.88 -9.19 -20.64
C ILE A 498 8.96 -7.87 -21.45
N GLN A 499 9.45 -6.80 -20.84
CA GLN A 499 9.60 -5.50 -21.50
C GLN A 499 10.57 -5.53 -22.68
N GLU A 500 11.74 -6.18 -22.53
CA GLU A 500 12.69 -6.37 -23.60
C GLU A 500 12.12 -7.28 -24.71
N MET A 501 11.40 -8.35 -24.35
CA MET A 501 10.72 -9.24 -25.27
C MET A 501 9.73 -8.48 -26.14
N ALA A 502 8.86 -7.65 -25.56
CA ALA A 502 7.89 -6.86 -26.30
C ALA A 502 8.57 -5.89 -27.29
N THR A 503 9.61 -5.21 -26.82
CA THR A 503 10.38 -4.24 -27.62
C THR A 503 11.10 -4.90 -28.80
N LEU A 504 11.76 -6.02 -28.56
CA LEU A 504 12.51 -6.76 -29.57
C LEU A 504 11.59 -7.45 -30.57
N TYR A 505 10.52 -8.09 -30.12
CA TYR A 505 9.55 -8.72 -30.97
C TYR A 505 8.91 -7.73 -31.95
N ALA A 506 8.49 -6.54 -31.45
CA ALA A 506 7.96 -5.48 -32.30
C ALA A 506 8.96 -4.97 -33.35
N ALA A 507 10.26 -4.96 -33.02
CA ALA A 507 11.31 -4.57 -33.96
C ALA A 507 11.57 -5.67 -35.01
N PHE A 508 11.74 -6.92 -34.56
CA PHE A 508 12.11 -8.04 -35.45
C PHE A 508 10.93 -8.47 -36.35
N ALA A 509 9.70 -8.49 -35.85
CA ALA A 509 8.52 -8.71 -36.69
C ALA A 509 8.33 -7.63 -37.76
N ALA A 510 8.88 -6.42 -37.56
CA ALA A 510 8.94 -5.36 -38.57
C ALA A 510 10.21 -5.39 -39.41
N GLY A 511 11.07 -6.40 -39.28
CA GLY A 511 12.36 -6.54 -39.99
C GLY A 511 13.39 -5.48 -39.60
N ARG A 512 13.30 -4.89 -38.42
CA ARG A 512 14.22 -3.87 -37.90
C ARG A 512 15.25 -4.48 -36.93
N PRO A 513 16.46 -3.92 -36.81
CA PRO A 513 17.42 -4.35 -35.80
C PRO A 513 16.96 -4.05 -34.40
N SER A 514 17.62 -4.65 -33.38
CA SER A 514 17.39 -4.35 -31.96
C SER A 514 17.50 -2.85 -31.67
N PRO A 515 16.48 -2.24 -31.07
CA PRO A 515 16.51 -0.83 -30.65
C PRO A 515 17.11 -0.64 -29.24
N LEU A 516 17.40 -1.73 -28.52
CA LEU A 516 17.87 -1.67 -27.14
C LEU A 516 19.37 -1.31 -27.09
N PRO A 517 19.77 -0.35 -26.22
CA PRO A 517 21.19 -0.02 -26.04
C PRO A 517 21.95 -1.16 -25.33
N GLU A 518 23.25 -1.27 -25.51
CA GLU A 518 24.07 -2.21 -24.75
C GLU A 518 24.03 -1.89 -23.24
N LEU A 519 24.10 -2.94 -22.42
CA LEU A 519 24.10 -2.79 -20.97
C LEU A 519 25.48 -2.33 -20.47
N PRO A 520 25.56 -1.29 -19.62
CA PRO A 520 26.84 -0.76 -19.14
C PRO A 520 27.57 -1.72 -18.19
N ILE A 521 26.83 -2.54 -17.46
CA ILE A 521 27.32 -3.55 -16.52
C ILE A 521 26.50 -4.84 -16.66
N GLN A 522 26.95 -5.91 -16.02
CA GLN A 522 26.32 -7.22 -16.02
C GLN A 522 26.17 -7.75 -14.59
N TYR A 523 25.37 -8.80 -14.39
CA TYR A 523 25.17 -9.39 -13.05
C TYR A 523 26.47 -9.83 -12.35
N ALA A 524 27.44 -10.31 -13.11
CA ALA A 524 28.75 -10.71 -12.58
C ALA A 524 29.52 -9.52 -11.96
N ASP A 525 29.34 -8.30 -12.52
CA ASP A 525 29.92 -7.08 -11.96
C ASP A 525 29.29 -6.71 -10.62
N PHE A 526 27.96 -6.86 -10.50
CA PHE A 526 27.25 -6.70 -9.23
C PHE A 526 27.71 -7.73 -8.19
N ALA A 527 27.87 -9.01 -8.56
CA ALA A 527 28.30 -10.04 -7.64
C ALA A 527 29.72 -9.77 -7.08
N HIS A 528 30.61 -9.25 -7.92
CA HIS A 528 31.94 -8.81 -7.50
C HIS A 528 31.87 -7.60 -6.56
N TRP A 529 31.15 -6.54 -6.98
CA TRP A 529 30.94 -5.33 -6.20
C TRP A 529 30.32 -5.63 -4.82
N GLN A 530 29.31 -6.50 -4.77
CA GLN A 530 28.63 -6.87 -3.51
C GLN A 530 29.63 -7.46 -2.50
N ARG A 531 30.56 -8.29 -2.96
CA ARG A 531 31.57 -8.93 -2.09
C ARG A 531 32.67 -7.99 -1.65
N GLU A 532 33.00 -6.99 -2.45
CA GLU A 532 33.97 -5.99 -2.06
C GLU A 532 33.40 -4.94 -1.12
N TRP A 533 32.17 -4.51 -1.38
CA TRP A 533 31.53 -3.45 -0.62
C TRP A 533 31.03 -3.94 0.75
N LEU A 534 30.44 -5.13 0.83
CA LEU A 534 29.85 -5.66 2.06
C LEU A 534 30.92 -6.28 2.98
N GLN A 535 31.81 -5.46 3.49
CA GLN A 535 32.90 -5.81 4.40
C GLN A 535 33.12 -4.69 5.43
N GLY A 536 33.89 -4.99 6.52
CA GLY A 536 34.25 -4.02 7.54
C GLY A 536 33.02 -3.30 8.15
N ASP A 537 33.12 -1.99 8.31
CA ASP A 537 32.09 -1.15 8.95
C ASP A 537 30.71 -1.28 8.30
N ALA A 538 30.65 -1.43 6.96
CA ALA A 538 29.39 -1.60 6.23
C ALA A 538 28.68 -2.89 6.65
N LEU A 539 29.39 -4.00 6.73
CA LEU A 539 28.86 -5.29 7.19
C LEU A 539 28.52 -5.26 8.68
N GLU A 540 29.39 -4.70 9.51
CA GLU A 540 29.21 -4.65 10.97
C GLU A 540 27.97 -3.85 11.36
N SER A 541 27.72 -2.72 10.70
CA SER A 541 26.53 -1.90 10.92
C SER A 541 25.23 -2.67 10.60
N GLN A 542 25.19 -3.36 9.47
CA GLN A 542 24.05 -4.19 9.07
C GLN A 542 23.82 -5.33 10.09
N LEU A 543 24.86 -6.04 10.45
CA LEU A 543 24.79 -7.14 11.42
C LEU A 543 24.34 -6.68 12.81
N ALA A 544 24.82 -5.52 13.28
CA ALA A 544 24.45 -4.98 14.58
C ALA A 544 22.94 -4.75 14.69
N TYR A 545 22.34 -4.09 13.68
CA TYR A 545 20.89 -3.89 13.61
C TYR A 545 20.13 -5.23 13.65
N TRP A 546 20.48 -6.18 12.77
CA TRP A 546 19.74 -7.42 12.69
C TRP A 546 19.87 -8.30 13.94
N LYS A 547 21.05 -8.28 14.60
CA LYS A 547 21.25 -8.95 15.90
C LYS A 547 20.35 -8.35 16.99
N GLU A 548 20.23 -7.04 17.05
CA GLU A 548 19.34 -6.36 17.99
C GLU A 548 17.86 -6.63 17.66
N GLN A 549 17.46 -6.45 16.40
CA GLN A 549 16.08 -6.63 15.95
C GLN A 549 15.57 -8.06 16.17
N LEU A 550 16.43 -9.07 16.02
CA LEU A 550 16.07 -10.48 16.19
C LEU A 550 16.42 -11.05 17.55
N ALA A 551 16.96 -10.23 18.47
CA ALA A 551 17.26 -10.68 19.84
C ALA A 551 15.98 -11.10 20.56
N GLY A 552 15.93 -12.34 21.04
CA GLY A 552 14.75 -12.91 21.71
C GLY A 552 13.57 -13.20 20.77
N ALA A 553 13.80 -13.25 19.45
CA ALA A 553 12.80 -13.72 18.50
C ALA A 553 12.39 -15.16 18.81
N THR A 554 11.11 -15.47 18.66
CA THR A 554 10.63 -16.85 18.74
C THR A 554 11.17 -17.62 17.54
N PRO A 555 11.93 -18.70 17.72
CA PRO A 555 12.60 -19.38 16.61
C PRO A 555 11.63 -20.09 15.67
N PHE A 556 10.42 -20.35 16.13
CA PHE A 556 9.40 -21.11 15.44
C PHE A 556 8.00 -20.53 15.68
N LEU A 557 7.22 -20.32 14.63
CA LEU A 557 5.83 -19.93 14.70
C LEU A 557 4.94 -21.18 14.77
N ASP A 558 4.38 -21.45 15.94
CA ASP A 558 3.62 -22.69 16.23
C ASP A 558 2.18 -22.60 15.71
N LEU A 559 2.02 -22.68 14.40
CA LEU A 559 0.70 -22.72 13.75
C LEU A 559 0.06 -24.10 13.95
N PRO A 560 -1.27 -24.16 14.18
CA PRO A 560 -1.99 -25.43 14.29
C PRO A 560 -2.07 -26.12 12.92
N THR A 561 -1.19 -27.11 12.72
CA THR A 561 -1.16 -27.90 11.48
C THR A 561 -2.20 -29.02 11.52
N ASP A 562 -2.78 -29.37 10.37
CA ASP A 562 -3.75 -30.46 10.23
C ASP A 562 -3.06 -31.84 10.25
N ARG A 563 -1.74 -31.87 9.96
CA ARG A 563 -0.89 -33.07 9.96
C ARG A 563 0.39 -32.83 10.77
N PRO A 564 0.97 -33.89 11.34
CA PRO A 564 2.26 -33.77 12.02
C PRO A 564 3.34 -33.28 11.04
N ARG A 565 4.16 -32.34 11.49
CA ARG A 565 5.28 -31.81 10.69
C ARG A 565 6.28 -32.95 10.38
N PRO A 566 6.68 -33.14 9.13
CA PRO A 566 7.70 -34.12 8.76
C PRO A 566 9.09 -33.70 9.29
N ALA A 567 9.96 -34.65 9.52
CA ALA A 567 11.33 -34.41 10.02
C ALA A 567 12.21 -33.64 9.01
N ILE A 568 11.86 -33.69 7.74
CA ILE A 568 12.48 -32.91 6.66
C ILE A 568 11.33 -32.18 5.93
N GLN A 569 11.48 -30.86 5.77
CA GLN A 569 10.50 -30.05 5.06
C GLN A 569 10.32 -30.55 3.63
N SER A 570 9.06 -30.79 3.23
CA SER A 570 8.71 -31.14 1.86
C SER A 570 8.44 -29.85 1.06
N ALA A 571 8.51 -29.97 -0.26
CA ALA A 571 8.13 -28.91 -1.17
C ALA A 571 6.72 -29.11 -1.77
N ASN A 572 5.90 -30.00 -1.23
CA ASN A 572 4.54 -30.24 -1.71
C ASN A 572 3.64 -29.05 -1.37
N GLY A 573 3.01 -28.45 -2.38
CA GLY A 573 2.21 -27.24 -2.19
C GLY A 573 0.90 -27.26 -2.96
N ALA A 574 0.05 -26.30 -2.62
CA ALA A 574 -1.14 -25.92 -3.37
C ALA A 574 -1.42 -24.42 -3.13
N THR A 575 -2.22 -23.83 -4.00
CA THR A 575 -2.56 -22.40 -3.93
C THR A 575 -4.07 -22.23 -3.89
N GLU A 576 -4.56 -21.37 -2.98
CA GLU A 576 -5.95 -20.89 -2.96
C GLU A 576 -5.95 -19.41 -3.34
N THR A 577 -6.90 -19.03 -4.19
CA THR A 577 -7.04 -17.63 -4.65
C THR A 577 -8.30 -17.00 -4.08
N PHE A 578 -8.23 -15.69 -3.83
CA PHE A 578 -9.35 -14.88 -3.37
C PHE A 578 -9.18 -13.44 -3.85
N VAL A 579 -10.25 -12.65 -3.78
CA VAL A 579 -10.21 -11.23 -4.13
C VAL A 579 -10.72 -10.42 -2.94
N LEU A 580 -9.99 -9.37 -2.57
CA LEU A 580 -10.47 -8.33 -1.66
C LEU A 580 -11.15 -7.26 -2.52
N PRO A 581 -12.39 -6.87 -2.21
CA PRO A 581 -13.11 -5.88 -3.00
C PRO A 581 -12.36 -4.55 -3.16
N PRO A 582 -12.54 -3.82 -4.29
CA PRO A 582 -11.86 -2.55 -4.52
C PRO A 582 -12.12 -1.52 -3.41
N GLU A 583 -13.35 -1.51 -2.86
CA GLU A 583 -13.74 -0.60 -1.79
C GLU A 583 -12.94 -0.85 -0.50
N LEU A 584 -12.72 -2.13 -0.15
CA LEU A 584 -11.90 -2.51 1.00
C LEU A 584 -10.42 -2.16 0.76
N ALA A 585 -9.90 -2.45 -0.42
CA ALA A 585 -8.54 -2.11 -0.81
C ALA A 585 -8.28 -0.60 -0.71
N GLN A 586 -9.23 0.21 -1.19
CA GLN A 586 -9.16 1.67 -1.10
C GLN A 586 -9.20 2.16 0.35
N GLN A 587 -10.11 1.64 1.19
CA GLN A 587 -10.20 2.00 2.61
C GLN A 587 -8.90 1.70 3.36
N LEU A 588 -8.27 0.55 3.09
CA LEU A 588 -6.98 0.17 3.68
C LEU A 588 -5.84 1.07 3.18
N ALA A 589 -5.85 1.47 1.91
CA ALA A 589 -4.89 2.42 1.37
C ALA A 589 -5.03 3.82 2.00
N GLU A 590 -6.27 4.31 2.18
CA GLU A 590 -6.57 5.58 2.85
C GLU A 590 -6.15 5.54 4.34
N LEU A 591 -6.42 4.43 5.04
CA LEU A 591 -5.94 4.21 6.41
C LEU A 591 -4.41 4.26 6.48
N SER A 592 -3.74 3.58 5.55
CA SER A 592 -2.28 3.56 5.47
C SER A 592 -1.73 4.97 5.32
N GLN A 593 -2.24 5.76 4.40
CA GLN A 593 -1.84 7.16 4.18
C GLN A 593 -2.06 8.02 5.42
N THR A 594 -3.21 7.88 6.07
CA THR A 594 -3.56 8.63 7.29
C THR A 594 -2.60 8.35 8.44
N GLN A 595 -2.12 7.11 8.54
CA GLN A 595 -1.16 6.69 9.57
C GLN A 595 0.31 6.85 9.16
N GLY A 596 0.59 7.47 8.00
CA GLY A 596 1.96 7.63 7.48
C GLY A 596 2.65 6.29 7.20
N ALA A 597 1.86 5.27 6.89
CA ALA A 597 2.31 3.92 6.55
C ALA A 597 2.04 3.61 5.07
N THR A 598 2.60 2.52 4.56
CA THR A 598 2.26 1.99 3.23
C THR A 598 1.19 0.90 3.33
N LEU A 599 0.50 0.64 2.22
CA LEU A 599 -0.45 -0.47 2.14
C LEU A 599 0.22 -1.81 2.53
N PHE A 600 1.48 -2.02 2.14
CA PHE A 600 2.27 -3.17 2.58
C PHE A 600 2.34 -3.30 4.10
N MET A 601 2.64 -2.21 4.82
CA MET A 601 2.75 -2.21 6.28
C MET A 601 1.40 -2.51 6.95
N THR A 602 0.32 -1.96 6.43
CA THR A 602 -1.04 -2.16 6.92
C THR A 602 -1.48 -3.63 6.74
N LEU A 603 -1.27 -4.19 5.56
CA LEU A 603 -1.61 -5.58 5.26
C LEU A 603 -0.72 -6.57 6.03
N LEU A 604 0.58 -6.26 6.19
CA LEU A 604 1.49 -7.05 7.02
C LEU A 604 1.07 -7.04 8.49
N ALA A 605 0.68 -5.89 9.04
CA ALA A 605 0.18 -5.78 10.42
C ALA A 605 -1.06 -6.67 10.64
N ALA A 606 -2.04 -6.61 9.72
CA ALA A 606 -3.22 -7.46 9.76
C ALA A 606 -2.86 -8.95 9.66
N PHE A 607 -1.93 -9.31 8.78
CA PHE A 607 -1.48 -10.69 8.64
C PHE A 607 -0.76 -11.19 9.90
N GLN A 608 0.08 -10.36 10.53
CA GLN A 608 0.74 -10.71 11.79
C GLN A 608 -0.26 -10.86 12.95
N ILE A 609 -1.36 -10.09 12.99
CA ILE A 609 -2.45 -10.32 13.96
C ILE A 609 -3.07 -11.70 13.75
N LEU A 610 -3.41 -12.03 12.51
CA LEU A 610 -3.98 -13.34 12.17
C LEU A 610 -3.08 -14.46 12.65
N LEU A 611 -1.79 -14.42 12.28
CA LEU A 611 -0.79 -15.42 12.69
C LEU A 611 -0.63 -15.51 14.19
N SER A 612 -0.57 -14.37 14.89
CA SER A 612 -0.49 -14.29 16.35
C SER A 612 -1.67 -15.00 17.03
N ARG A 613 -2.89 -14.82 16.48
CA ARG A 613 -4.11 -15.47 17.02
C ARG A 613 -4.11 -16.97 16.79
N TYR A 614 -3.64 -17.43 15.62
CA TYR A 614 -3.54 -18.86 15.32
C TYR A 614 -2.43 -19.54 16.12
N ALA A 615 -1.25 -18.94 16.22
CA ALA A 615 -0.10 -19.48 16.95
C ALA A 615 -0.19 -19.27 18.47
N ASN A 616 -1.10 -18.42 18.96
CA ASN A 616 -1.13 -17.96 20.35
C ASN A 616 0.23 -17.40 20.84
N GLN A 617 0.90 -16.66 19.96
CA GLN A 617 2.20 -16.04 20.21
C GLN A 617 2.12 -14.54 19.94
N THR A 618 2.75 -13.73 20.79
CA THR A 618 2.78 -12.26 20.64
C THR A 618 3.99 -11.75 19.88
N ASN A 619 4.97 -12.60 19.61
CA ASN A 619 6.18 -12.26 18.87
C ASN A 619 6.15 -13.02 17.55
N VAL A 620 5.88 -12.31 16.46
CA VAL A 620 5.65 -12.90 15.15
C VAL A 620 6.70 -12.43 14.16
N SER A 621 7.40 -13.37 13.55
CA SER A 621 8.36 -13.14 12.47
C SER A 621 7.78 -13.61 11.14
N VAL A 622 7.77 -12.73 10.15
CA VAL A 622 7.31 -13.00 8.78
C VAL A 622 8.42 -12.63 7.80
N GLY A 623 8.73 -13.52 6.86
CA GLY A 623 9.65 -13.20 5.77
C GLY A 623 8.97 -12.31 4.73
N THR A 624 9.70 -11.40 4.11
CA THR A 624 9.23 -10.65 2.94
C THR A 624 10.37 -10.49 1.94
N PRO A 625 10.14 -10.77 0.65
CA PRO A 625 11.14 -10.54 -0.38
C PRO A 625 11.20 -9.04 -0.72
N ILE A 626 12.39 -8.57 -1.08
CA ILE A 626 12.61 -7.25 -1.64
C ILE A 626 13.40 -7.35 -2.93
N ALA A 627 13.15 -6.45 -3.87
CA ALA A 627 13.85 -6.44 -5.16
C ALA A 627 15.36 -6.19 -5.03
N ASN A 628 15.79 -5.54 -3.95
CA ASN A 628 17.19 -5.24 -3.61
C ASN A 628 17.97 -4.53 -4.74
N ARG A 629 17.26 -3.77 -5.59
CA ARG A 629 17.86 -2.98 -6.66
C ARG A 629 18.05 -1.55 -6.17
N THR A 630 19.07 -1.38 -5.33
CA THR A 630 19.37 -0.12 -4.63
C THR A 630 20.25 0.84 -5.44
N GLN A 631 20.62 0.47 -6.67
CA GLN A 631 21.38 1.29 -7.61
C GLN A 631 20.72 1.26 -8.99
N ALA A 632 20.68 2.41 -9.69
CA ALA A 632 19.95 2.54 -10.95
C ALA A 632 20.55 1.64 -12.03
N GLU A 633 21.87 1.42 -12.01
CA GLU A 633 22.61 0.63 -12.99
C GLU A 633 22.16 -0.84 -13.05
N ILE A 634 21.59 -1.38 -11.94
CA ILE A 634 21.12 -2.76 -11.88
C ILE A 634 19.62 -2.91 -12.14
N GLU A 635 18.86 -1.82 -12.26
CA GLU A 635 17.40 -1.89 -12.50
C GLU A 635 17.04 -2.62 -13.81
N GLY A 636 17.81 -2.37 -14.87
CA GLY A 636 17.62 -2.98 -16.19
C GLY A 636 18.30 -4.34 -16.39
N LEU A 637 18.89 -4.95 -15.36
CA LEU A 637 19.57 -6.24 -15.49
C LEU A 637 18.65 -7.42 -15.17
N ILE A 638 18.85 -8.53 -15.89
CA ILE A 638 18.35 -9.85 -15.50
C ILE A 638 19.38 -10.51 -14.58
N GLY A 639 18.93 -11.04 -13.42
CA GLY A 639 19.77 -11.70 -12.43
C GLY A 639 19.02 -12.02 -11.13
N PHE A 640 19.69 -12.61 -10.17
CA PHE A 640 19.12 -12.98 -8.88
C PHE A 640 19.51 -11.95 -7.81
N PHE A 641 18.80 -10.82 -7.77
CA PHE A 641 19.06 -9.72 -6.84
C PHE A 641 18.24 -9.79 -5.57
N VAL A 642 17.10 -10.50 -5.59
CA VAL A 642 16.15 -10.55 -4.49
C VAL A 642 16.84 -10.91 -3.17
N ASN A 643 16.49 -10.18 -2.11
CA ASN A 643 16.86 -10.51 -0.74
C ASN A 643 15.59 -10.72 0.09
N THR A 644 15.71 -11.40 1.20
CA THR A 644 14.60 -11.64 2.14
C THR A 644 14.86 -10.90 3.44
N LEU A 645 13.89 -10.12 3.90
CA LEU A 645 13.90 -9.43 5.18
C LEU A 645 13.01 -10.15 6.18
N VAL A 646 13.41 -10.13 7.46
CA VAL A 646 12.63 -10.70 8.56
C VAL A 646 11.86 -9.59 9.27
N MET A 647 10.56 -9.52 9.05
CA MET A 647 9.65 -8.56 9.68
C MET A 647 9.17 -9.12 11.02
N ARG A 648 9.95 -8.88 12.07
CA ARG A 648 9.60 -9.29 13.44
C ARG A 648 8.88 -8.16 14.15
N THR A 649 7.67 -8.42 14.65
CA THR A 649 6.87 -7.47 15.41
C THR A 649 6.43 -8.06 16.75
N ASP A 650 6.50 -7.26 17.81
CA ASP A 650 5.96 -7.58 19.12
C ASP A 650 4.52 -7.07 19.23
N LEU A 651 3.57 -8.00 19.35
CA LEU A 651 2.13 -7.74 19.51
C LEU A 651 1.70 -7.78 20.99
N SER A 652 2.64 -7.83 21.95
CA SER A 652 2.31 -7.84 23.36
C SER A 652 1.71 -6.50 23.83
N GLY A 653 1.00 -6.54 24.96
CA GLY A 653 0.39 -5.34 25.57
C GLY A 653 -1.01 -5.02 25.04
N GLN A 654 -1.59 -5.86 24.15
CA GLN A 654 -2.89 -5.63 23.52
C GLN A 654 -2.99 -4.25 22.84
N PRO A 655 -2.07 -3.93 21.90
CA PRO A 655 -2.12 -2.67 21.18
C PRO A 655 -3.41 -2.61 20.34
N ASP A 656 -3.99 -1.41 20.16
CA ASP A 656 -4.93 -1.20 19.07
C ASP A 656 -4.22 -1.32 17.71
N PHE A 657 -4.99 -1.32 16.61
CA PHE A 657 -4.39 -1.52 15.31
C PHE A 657 -3.45 -0.37 14.90
N THR A 658 -3.76 0.86 15.29
CA THR A 658 -2.92 2.03 14.94
C THR A 658 -1.57 2.00 15.67
N GLU A 659 -1.55 1.59 16.94
CA GLU A 659 -0.31 1.37 17.70
C GLU A 659 0.51 0.21 17.10
N LEU A 660 -0.15 -0.89 16.72
CA LEU A 660 0.54 -2.01 16.07
C LEU A 660 1.10 -1.60 14.71
N LEU A 661 0.34 -0.84 13.90
CA LEU A 661 0.79 -0.35 12.61
C LEU A 661 2.03 0.55 12.75
N ALA A 662 2.08 1.38 13.79
CA ALA A 662 3.27 2.18 14.09
C ALA A 662 4.49 1.28 14.41
N ARG A 663 4.32 0.20 15.17
CA ARG A 663 5.40 -0.79 15.43
C ARG A 663 5.86 -1.48 14.16
N VAL A 664 4.93 -1.89 13.31
CA VAL A 664 5.24 -2.53 12.00
C VAL A 664 5.95 -1.54 11.08
N ARG A 665 5.54 -0.27 11.07
CA ARG A 665 6.19 0.79 10.31
C ARG A 665 7.66 0.97 10.73
N GLU A 666 7.94 1.08 12.02
CA GLU A 666 9.31 1.19 12.53
C GLU A 666 10.15 -0.05 12.18
N THR A 667 9.58 -1.25 12.33
CA THR A 667 10.23 -2.51 11.91
C THR A 667 10.58 -2.48 10.42
N ALA A 668 9.62 -2.10 9.56
CA ALA A 668 9.83 -2.08 8.11
C ALA A 668 10.88 -1.04 7.69
N LEU A 669 10.81 0.18 8.24
CA LEU A 669 11.78 1.25 7.94
C LEU A 669 13.19 0.88 8.40
N GLY A 670 13.33 0.27 9.58
CA GLY A 670 14.61 -0.24 10.08
C GLY A 670 15.16 -1.36 9.19
N ALA A 671 14.31 -2.31 8.79
CA ALA A 671 14.69 -3.41 7.89
C ALA A 671 15.12 -2.89 6.50
N TYR A 672 14.41 -1.92 5.93
CA TYR A 672 14.78 -1.29 4.66
C TYR A 672 16.10 -0.52 4.73
N ALA A 673 16.39 0.14 5.85
CA ALA A 673 17.68 0.81 6.06
C ALA A 673 18.85 -0.18 6.13
N HIS A 674 18.57 -1.46 6.47
CA HIS A 674 19.57 -2.51 6.63
C HIS A 674 19.33 -3.69 5.68
N GLN A 675 18.79 -3.42 4.47
CA GLN A 675 18.41 -4.43 3.51
C GLN A 675 19.57 -5.06 2.73
N ASP A 676 20.77 -4.51 2.85
CA ASP A 676 21.93 -4.97 2.08
C ASP A 676 22.54 -6.25 2.61
N LEU A 677 22.28 -6.60 3.89
CA LEU A 677 22.73 -7.86 4.44
C LEU A 677 21.97 -9.03 3.80
N PRO A 678 22.65 -9.93 3.09
CA PRO A 678 22.02 -11.14 2.58
C PRO A 678 21.43 -11.99 3.68
N PHE A 679 20.22 -12.52 3.48
CA PHE A 679 19.53 -13.37 4.44
C PHE A 679 20.39 -14.57 4.87
N GLU A 680 21.18 -15.12 3.97
CA GLU A 680 22.07 -16.24 4.19
C GLU A 680 23.15 -15.91 5.22
N MET A 681 23.76 -14.73 5.10
CA MET A 681 24.75 -14.26 6.08
C MET A 681 24.12 -14.02 7.45
N LEU A 682 22.88 -13.53 7.47
CA LEU A 682 22.14 -13.35 8.72
C LEU A 682 21.88 -14.70 9.41
N VAL A 683 21.47 -15.73 8.67
CA VAL A 683 21.28 -17.09 9.19
C VAL A 683 22.60 -17.70 9.67
N GLU A 684 23.67 -17.51 8.94
CA GLU A 684 25.01 -18.00 9.34
C GLU A 684 25.49 -17.33 10.63
N GLU A 685 25.29 -16.02 10.77
CA GLU A 685 25.76 -15.24 11.92
C GLU A 685 24.93 -15.50 13.19
N LEU A 686 23.61 -15.63 13.06
CA LEU A 686 22.72 -15.91 14.19
C LEU A 686 22.74 -17.38 14.62
N GLN A 687 23.20 -18.27 13.76
CA GLN A 687 23.29 -19.72 14.00
C GLN A 687 22.02 -20.30 14.67
N PRO A 688 20.82 -20.07 14.11
CA PRO A 688 19.62 -20.68 14.66
C PRO A 688 19.77 -22.20 14.67
N GLY A 689 19.12 -22.87 15.64
CA GLY A 689 19.19 -24.32 15.76
C GLY A 689 18.92 -24.98 14.39
N ARG A 690 19.79 -25.91 13.98
CA ARG A 690 19.64 -26.64 12.71
C ARG A 690 18.50 -27.64 12.82
N ASP A 691 17.34 -27.27 12.32
CA ASP A 691 16.18 -28.14 12.17
C ASP A 691 15.81 -28.20 10.68
N LEU A 692 15.80 -29.41 10.12
CA LEU A 692 15.47 -29.61 8.70
C LEU A 692 13.97 -29.63 8.44
N SER A 693 13.15 -29.59 9.48
CA SER A 693 11.69 -29.64 9.36
C SER A 693 11.06 -28.30 8.96
N HIS A 694 11.82 -27.17 9.07
CA HIS A 694 11.33 -25.83 8.74
C HIS A 694 12.46 -24.87 8.37
N THR A 695 12.10 -23.75 7.70
CA THR A 695 13.03 -22.66 7.42
C THR A 695 13.46 -21.93 8.70
N PRO A 696 14.73 -21.50 8.81
CA PRO A 696 15.21 -20.75 9.96
C PRO A 696 14.63 -19.34 9.99
N LEU A 697 14.48 -18.75 11.18
CA LEU A 697 14.04 -17.39 11.51
C LEU A 697 12.57 -17.09 11.22
N PHE A 698 11.95 -17.66 10.20
CA PHE A 698 10.52 -17.55 9.89
C PHE A 698 10.05 -18.75 9.06
N GLN A 699 8.76 -19.07 9.12
CA GLN A 699 8.13 -20.18 8.37
C GLN A 699 7.04 -19.69 7.42
N VAL A 700 6.64 -18.43 7.54
CA VAL A 700 5.56 -17.80 6.78
C VAL A 700 6.09 -16.59 6.04
N MET A 701 5.71 -16.45 4.77
CA MET A 701 6.10 -15.33 3.92
C MET A 701 4.89 -14.44 3.58
N PHE A 702 5.14 -13.13 3.48
CA PHE A 702 4.17 -12.13 3.02
C PHE A 702 4.75 -11.33 1.87
N VAL A 703 3.99 -11.22 0.78
CA VAL A 703 4.40 -10.51 -0.44
C VAL A 703 3.30 -9.55 -0.86
N LEU A 704 3.63 -8.28 -1.07
CA LEU A 704 2.79 -7.36 -1.85
C LEU A 704 3.48 -7.20 -3.20
N ASP A 705 2.91 -7.80 -4.23
CA ASP A 705 3.49 -7.83 -5.57
C ASP A 705 3.09 -6.56 -6.33
N ASN A 706 4.05 -5.66 -6.43
CA ASN A 706 3.95 -4.41 -7.19
C ASN A 706 4.82 -4.47 -8.46
N ALA A 707 5.21 -5.66 -8.92
CA ALA A 707 5.98 -5.79 -10.16
C ALA A 707 5.11 -5.35 -11.34
N PRO A 708 5.61 -4.46 -12.22
CA PRO A 708 4.87 -4.02 -13.38
C PRO A 708 4.78 -5.17 -14.40
N LEU A 709 3.74 -5.99 -14.27
CA LEU A 709 3.34 -6.95 -15.31
C LEU A 709 2.35 -6.30 -16.30
N ASP A 710 1.91 -5.08 -16.01
CA ASP A 710 1.02 -4.29 -16.85
C ASP A 710 1.78 -3.78 -18.06
N GLY A 711 1.45 -4.27 -19.25
CA GLY A 711 1.95 -3.70 -20.50
C GLY A 711 2.66 -4.67 -21.46
N LEU A 712 2.48 -5.98 -21.31
CA LEU A 712 2.88 -6.88 -22.40
C LEU A 712 1.87 -6.76 -23.55
N GLU A 713 2.01 -5.71 -24.34
CA GLU A 713 1.34 -5.59 -25.64
C GLU A 713 2.31 -6.04 -26.73
N LEU A 714 2.08 -7.22 -27.28
CA LEU A 714 2.73 -7.64 -28.51
C LEU A 714 1.88 -7.21 -29.72
N PRO A 715 2.49 -6.66 -30.80
CA PRO A 715 1.74 -6.25 -31.96
C PRO A 715 0.89 -7.38 -32.54
N ASN A 716 -0.42 -7.13 -32.68
CA ASN A 716 -1.41 -8.08 -33.21
C ASN A 716 -1.59 -9.36 -32.38
N LEU A 717 -1.20 -9.37 -31.11
CA LEU A 717 -1.36 -10.49 -30.21
C LEU A 717 -2.08 -10.07 -28.94
N THR A 718 -3.04 -10.85 -28.53
CA THR A 718 -3.66 -10.78 -27.20
C THR A 718 -3.01 -11.80 -26.28
N LEU A 719 -2.63 -11.37 -25.07
CA LEU A 719 -1.98 -12.23 -24.09
C LEU A 719 -2.89 -12.46 -22.91
N SER A 720 -2.95 -13.70 -22.44
CA SER A 720 -3.60 -14.03 -21.18
C SER A 720 -2.78 -15.08 -20.40
N PRO A 721 -2.72 -14.97 -19.05
CA PRO A 721 -1.99 -15.95 -18.25
C PRO A 721 -2.68 -17.33 -18.32
N VAL A 722 -1.88 -18.38 -18.31
CA VAL A 722 -2.33 -19.77 -18.15
C VAL A 722 -1.82 -20.23 -16.79
N GLU A 723 -2.73 -20.75 -15.96
CA GLU A 723 -2.34 -21.30 -14.66
C GLU A 723 -1.44 -22.54 -14.85
N ALA A 724 -0.19 -22.40 -14.45
CA ALA A 724 0.78 -23.51 -14.40
C ALA A 724 1.18 -23.74 -12.93
N ASP A 725 0.23 -24.22 -12.11
CA ASP A 725 0.54 -24.55 -10.71
C ASP A 725 1.56 -25.69 -10.65
N GLY A 726 2.76 -25.37 -10.21
CA GLY A 726 3.83 -26.33 -9.97
C GLY A 726 3.51 -27.33 -8.85
N GLY A 727 2.50 -27.08 -8.02
CA GLY A 727 2.15 -27.88 -6.85
C GLY A 727 3.29 -27.87 -5.81
N THR A 728 4.02 -26.76 -5.69
CA THR A 728 5.15 -26.63 -4.75
C THR A 728 4.90 -25.48 -3.76
N ALA A 729 5.45 -25.63 -2.55
CA ALA A 729 5.51 -24.59 -1.54
C ALA A 729 6.89 -24.59 -0.89
N THR A 730 7.53 -23.43 -0.87
CA THR A 730 8.86 -23.24 -0.28
C THR A 730 8.79 -23.03 1.24
N PHE A 731 7.69 -22.46 1.72
CA PHE A 731 7.42 -22.17 3.13
C PHE A 731 6.20 -22.93 3.60
N ASP A 732 5.92 -22.86 4.91
CA ASP A 732 4.69 -23.40 5.46
C ASP A 732 3.47 -22.74 4.79
N MET A 733 3.55 -21.42 4.63
CA MET A 733 2.57 -20.58 3.92
C MET A 733 3.24 -19.37 3.28
N THR A 734 2.73 -18.95 2.13
CA THR A 734 3.03 -17.66 1.49
C THR A 734 1.73 -16.96 1.15
N LEU A 735 1.52 -15.74 1.67
CA LEU A 735 0.43 -14.88 1.25
C LEU A 735 0.97 -13.82 0.29
N THR A 736 0.55 -13.89 -0.96
CA THR A 736 0.84 -12.87 -1.98
C THR A 736 -0.42 -12.08 -2.28
N LEU A 737 -0.31 -10.75 -2.24
CA LEU A 737 -1.36 -9.83 -2.65
C LEU A 737 -0.87 -9.00 -3.84
N ARG A 738 -1.73 -8.77 -4.84
CA ARG A 738 -1.44 -7.97 -6.03
C ARG A 738 -2.62 -7.06 -6.33
N GLU A 739 -2.33 -5.82 -6.71
CA GLU A 739 -3.36 -4.91 -7.20
C GLU A 739 -3.91 -5.39 -8.54
N SER A 740 -5.22 -5.33 -8.71
CA SER A 740 -5.95 -5.70 -9.93
C SER A 740 -7.13 -4.76 -10.15
N PRO A 741 -7.71 -4.71 -11.37
CA PRO A 741 -8.92 -3.93 -11.62
C PRO A 741 -10.11 -4.31 -10.72
N ASP A 742 -10.15 -5.55 -10.26
CA ASP A 742 -11.20 -6.10 -9.40
C ASP A 742 -10.90 -5.96 -7.89
N GLY A 743 -9.84 -5.24 -7.52
CA GLY A 743 -9.38 -5.03 -6.14
C GLY A 743 -8.01 -5.66 -5.88
N LEU A 744 -7.76 -6.20 -4.67
CA LEU A 744 -6.53 -6.92 -4.38
C LEU A 744 -6.73 -8.42 -4.59
N LEU A 745 -6.07 -8.98 -5.60
CA LEU A 745 -6.01 -10.42 -5.82
C LEU A 745 -5.07 -11.04 -4.79
N GLY A 746 -5.59 -11.98 -4.00
CA GLY A 746 -4.84 -12.76 -3.03
C GLY A 746 -4.55 -14.17 -3.54
N MET A 747 -3.31 -14.61 -3.36
CA MET A 747 -2.87 -15.98 -3.60
C MET A 747 -2.24 -16.50 -2.30
N TRP A 748 -2.81 -17.58 -1.77
CA TRP A 748 -2.33 -18.22 -0.55
C TRP A 748 -1.75 -19.59 -0.88
N GLU A 749 -0.42 -19.62 -1.09
CA GLU A 749 0.35 -20.85 -1.24
C GLU A 749 0.56 -21.49 0.14
N TYR A 750 0.46 -22.82 0.22
CA TYR A 750 0.66 -23.53 1.49
C TYR A 750 1.21 -24.95 1.27
N ASN A 751 1.93 -25.44 2.28
CA ASN A 751 2.46 -26.80 2.27
C ASN A 751 1.34 -27.81 2.57
N THR A 752 1.05 -28.71 1.61
CA THR A 752 -0.05 -29.70 1.69
C THR A 752 0.24 -30.84 2.65
N ASP A 753 1.49 -31.03 3.06
CA ASP A 753 1.83 -32.00 4.10
C ASP A 753 1.57 -31.44 5.52
N LEU A 754 1.28 -30.16 5.64
CA LEU A 754 0.95 -29.50 6.91
C LEU A 754 -0.52 -29.11 7.00
N PHE A 755 -1.10 -28.57 5.92
CA PHE A 755 -2.42 -27.96 5.94
C PHE A 755 -3.38 -28.57 4.92
N ASP A 756 -4.64 -28.64 5.32
CA ASP A 756 -5.76 -28.96 4.43
C ASP A 756 -6.27 -27.69 3.74
N ARG A 757 -6.80 -27.85 2.54
CA ARG A 757 -7.46 -26.77 1.78
C ARG A 757 -8.50 -26.02 2.61
N SER A 758 -9.33 -26.75 3.37
CA SER A 758 -10.38 -26.16 4.20
C SER A 758 -9.85 -25.29 5.34
N THR A 759 -8.66 -25.58 5.85
CA THR A 759 -7.99 -24.76 6.86
C THR A 759 -7.54 -23.44 6.25
N ILE A 760 -6.95 -23.47 5.05
CA ILE A 760 -6.54 -22.25 4.33
C ILE A 760 -7.75 -21.40 3.96
N GLN A 761 -8.82 -21.98 3.44
CA GLN A 761 -10.07 -21.26 3.13
C GLN A 761 -10.67 -20.58 4.37
N ARG A 762 -10.61 -21.23 5.53
CA ARG A 762 -11.03 -20.63 6.79
C ARG A 762 -10.10 -19.47 7.21
N MET A 763 -8.79 -19.61 7.04
CA MET A 763 -7.82 -18.52 7.32
C MET A 763 -8.02 -17.34 6.39
N ILE A 764 -8.31 -17.56 5.11
CA ILE A 764 -8.67 -16.50 4.14
C ILE A 764 -9.92 -15.76 4.64
N GLY A 765 -10.98 -16.45 5.03
CA GLY A 765 -12.19 -15.82 5.54
C GLY A 765 -11.95 -15.01 6.82
N HIS A 766 -11.11 -15.51 7.73
CA HIS A 766 -10.73 -14.75 8.93
C HIS A 766 -9.86 -13.53 8.60
N PHE A 767 -8.97 -13.63 7.61
CA PHE A 767 -8.17 -12.51 7.15
C PHE A 767 -9.04 -11.39 6.52
N GLN A 768 -10.00 -11.76 5.67
CA GLN A 768 -10.97 -10.82 5.10
C GLN A 768 -11.78 -10.12 6.18
N THR A 769 -12.37 -10.88 7.13
CA THR A 769 -13.12 -10.32 8.26
C THR A 769 -12.27 -9.38 9.12
N LEU A 770 -10.99 -9.73 9.34
CA LEU A 770 -10.06 -8.88 10.08
C LEU A 770 -9.80 -7.56 9.34
N LEU A 771 -9.56 -7.60 8.03
CA LEU A 771 -9.35 -6.41 7.21
C LEU A 771 -10.59 -5.51 7.17
N GLU A 772 -11.80 -6.10 7.05
CA GLU A 772 -13.06 -5.37 7.14
C GLU A 772 -13.21 -4.68 8.52
N GLY A 773 -12.86 -5.38 9.60
CA GLY A 773 -12.86 -4.83 10.95
C GLY A 773 -11.88 -3.66 11.11
N ILE A 774 -10.65 -3.81 10.62
CA ILE A 774 -9.62 -2.77 10.64
C ILE A 774 -10.04 -1.54 9.82
N ALA A 775 -10.63 -1.75 8.64
CA ALA A 775 -11.11 -0.64 7.81
C ALA A 775 -12.29 0.10 8.45
N ALA A 776 -13.15 -0.61 9.19
CA ALA A 776 -14.31 -0.03 9.87
C ALA A 776 -13.93 0.69 11.17
N ASP A 777 -13.02 0.14 11.98
CA ASP A 777 -12.59 0.68 13.29
C ASP A 777 -11.15 0.24 13.61
N PRO A 778 -10.14 1.04 13.27
CA PRO A 778 -8.73 0.73 13.50
C PRO A 778 -8.26 0.96 14.95
N GLN A 779 -9.16 1.41 15.88
CA GLN A 779 -8.85 1.70 17.30
C GLN A 779 -9.20 0.54 18.22
#